data_c3b77381cad8f3b36698fdda585dd56a
#
_entry.id   c3b77381cad8f3b36698fdda585dd56a
#
_cell.length_a   1.000
_cell.length_b   1.000
_cell.length_c   1.000
_cell.angle_alpha   90.00
_cell.angle_beta   90.00
_cell.angle_gamma   90.00
#
_symmetry.space_group_name_H-M   'P 1'
#
loop_
_entity.id
_entity.type
_entity.pdbx_description
1 polymer ?
#
loop_
_entity_poly.entity_id
_entity_poly.type
_entity_poly.pdbx_seq_one_letter_code
_entity_poly.pdbx_strand_id
1 'polypeptide(L)'
;MKEALPDPAGLFERAPELAHLARADAAIAKAVARGDAHAAYRALWWARLRGRLAAHRPIVDALLAHRALFVSPIRRMPVLSTLNGVGASVYGDSDRASDGSYIKTHFLVAVFVPIFPLAQYLVKDADRGWYFLGKVPMSTPVRIWNRLAVLGVLAAVVAGAFQAYQASRYHDVHVVNGLPGPVQVAVGDVRYSVPAGQRRMASVRTGRHAVRVTSASGAPVETGELLVEAGTDVLVWNVLGAAPLFERTVVYKNAKGGQPPKPQFFCGEQSIRRAGVDYAFSEPPQSISMSSGQSVGYRRQLGLLPDGLDFCARELAGKPARALALARGLVAVDAEGKRTALAVGLCRAAGKTDEAMGLAQQALARNPDSVEHHRLYQSVAQDLGQEAALIQTYKTRFDAAPGSADAAYLYARLLPDQDALPLATAFVQKFPGHVGLNRILIFRHIRERRFAEALAAIERIRAADRKEWVDYLEEQLTALAGLGRVDEAKRLAEQSFARNEGWLYQLAAAHTWLSGGAGPAAQTLLTKLAEGDVTQRLELQVRFWTAPANASLAPLARETDKTLYALLQHAHYDPKAALGDLLRARADELSSLDLQVQILLLSEAHLTRAEAALRRLQPVVEKQLPPDAVFAYLDQGTWDESLKDLPLAPQGALHLARSRKPGLPPGEREKLRALAHSCDPLGGYVRMALSQWPS
;
A
#
# COMPACT_ATOMS: atom_id res chain seq x y z
N MET A 1 -57.54 39.53 67.82
CA MET A 1 -58.00 38.95 66.52
C MET A 1 -56.78 38.31 65.83
N LYS A 2 -56.72 37.00 65.66
CA LYS A 2 -55.70 36.35 64.87
C LYS A 2 -56.01 36.62 63.39
N GLU A 3 -55.12 37.34 62.72
CA GLU A 3 -55.28 37.62 61.27
C GLU A 3 -55.50 36.29 60.52
N ALA A 4 -56.57 36.31 59.69
CA ALA A 4 -56.88 35.16 58.85
C ALA A 4 -55.71 34.97 57.83
N LEU A 5 -55.19 33.76 57.75
CA LEU A 5 -54.15 33.42 56.76
C LEU A 5 -54.74 33.57 55.33
N PRO A 6 -54.09 34.28 54.42
CA PRO A 6 -54.57 34.43 53.03
C PRO A 6 -54.56 33.05 52.33
N ASP A 7 -55.66 32.73 51.64
CA ASP A 7 -55.87 31.48 50.85
C ASP A 7 -56.42 31.80 49.48
N PRO A 8 -55.63 32.38 48.54
CA PRO A 8 -56.09 32.76 47.21
C PRO A 8 -56.47 31.57 46.32
N ALA A 9 -56.13 30.33 46.68
CA ALA A 9 -56.46 29.12 45.90
C ALA A 9 -57.65 28.35 46.51
N GLY A 10 -58.26 28.83 47.61
CA GLY A 10 -59.41 28.13 48.27
C GLY A 10 -59.03 26.76 48.84
N LEU A 11 -57.76 26.60 49.29
CA LEU A 11 -57.23 25.35 49.81
C LEU A 11 -57.92 24.98 51.17
N PHE A 12 -58.24 25.98 51.96
CA PHE A 12 -58.92 25.75 53.24
C PHE A 12 -60.39 25.35 53.09
N GLU A 13 -61.08 25.75 52.02
CA GLU A 13 -62.40 25.25 51.72
C GLU A 13 -62.37 23.77 51.33
N ARG A 14 -61.35 23.33 50.58
CA ARG A 14 -61.20 21.96 50.14
C ARG A 14 -60.56 21.02 51.20
N ALA A 15 -59.79 21.57 52.11
CA ALA A 15 -59.10 20.86 53.17
C ALA A 15 -59.02 21.75 54.45
N PRO A 16 -60.09 21.84 55.25
CA PRO A 16 -60.16 22.73 56.45
C PRO A 16 -59.03 22.49 57.47
N GLU A 17 -58.62 21.24 57.59
CA GLU A 17 -57.51 20.83 58.46
C GLU A 17 -56.19 21.48 58.10
N LEU A 18 -55.99 21.88 56.85
CA LEU A 18 -54.79 22.54 56.35
C LEU A 18 -54.57 23.92 57.04
N ALA A 19 -55.67 24.60 57.40
CA ALA A 19 -55.57 25.89 58.11
C ALA A 19 -54.92 25.74 59.48
N HIS A 20 -55.20 24.61 60.20
CA HIS A 20 -54.57 24.31 61.46
C HIS A 20 -53.07 23.99 61.29
N LEU A 21 -52.71 23.20 60.29
CA LEU A 21 -51.33 22.83 60.01
C LEU A 21 -50.52 24.03 59.49
N ALA A 22 -51.14 24.95 58.75
CA ALA A 22 -50.47 26.17 58.29
C ALA A 22 -50.11 27.12 59.45
N ARG A 23 -50.88 27.08 60.52
CA ARG A 23 -50.50 27.83 61.74
C ARG A 23 -49.34 27.20 62.51
N ALA A 24 -49.15 25.88 62.33
CA ALA A 24 -48.08 25.12 62.99
C ALA A 24 -46.76 25.05 62.20
N ASP A 25 -46.79 25.27 60.87
CA ASP A 25 -45.61 25.17 59.97
C ASP A 25 -45.57 26.32 58.99
N ALA A 26 -44.55 27.16 59.12
CA ALA A 26 -44.36 28.36 58.29
C ALA A 26 -44.17 28.03 56.78
N ALA A 27 -43.67 26.89 56.41
CA ALA A 27 -43.52 26.51 55.00
C ALA A 27 -44.86 26.19 54.35
N ILE A 28 -45.76 25.56 55.11
CA ILE A 28 -47.16 25.32 54.69
C ILE A 28 -47.90 26.65 54.56
N ALA A 29 -47.81 27.51 55.60
CA ALA A 29 -48.44 28.86 55.58
C ALA A 29 -47.99 29.67 54.34
N LYS A 30 -46.68 29.68 54.06
CA LYS A 30 -46.13 30.40 52.90
C LYS A 30 -46.59 29.84 51.56
N ALA A 31 -46.75 28.54 51.43
CA ALA A 31 -47.23 27.93 50.19
C ALA A 31 -48.70 28.22 49.96
N VAL A 32 -49.53 28.12 51.02
CA VAL A 32 -50.98 28.45 50.94
C VAL A 32 -51.19 29.93 50.61
N ALA A 33 -50.49 30.85 51.30
CA ALA A 33 -50.56 32.28 51.03
C ALA A 33 -50.17 32.68 49.58
N ARG A 34 -49.39 31.86 48.90
CA ARG A 34 -49.03 32.00 47.48
C ARG A 34 -50.06 31.38 46.52
N GLY A 35 -51.04 30.68 47.02
CA GLY A 35 -51.99 29.93 46.18
C GLY A 35 -51.36 28.71 45.48
N ASP A 36 -50.17 28.25 45.92
CA ASP A 36 -49.46 27.12 45.32
C ASP A 36 -49.82 25.81 46.06
N ALA A 37 -50.87 25.14 45.58
CA ALA A 37 -51.35 23.87 46.14
C ALA A 37 -50.27 22.77 46.07
N HIS A 38 -49.46 22.74 45.03
CA HIS A 38 -48.39 21.76 44.90
C HIS A 38 -47.24 22.03 45.88
N ALA A 39 -46.94 23.29 46.14
CA ALA A 39 -45.95 23.65 47.18
C ALA A 39 -46.47 23.33 48.57
N ALA A 40 -47.76 23.53 48.84
CA ALA A 40 -48.39 23.15 50.10
C ALA A 40 -48.30 21.63 50.34
N TYR A 41 -48.64 20.82 49.34
CA TYR A 41 -48.44 19.36 49.40
C TYR A 41 -47.01 18.97 49.62
N ARG A 42 -46.06 19.59 48.97
CA ARG A 42 -44.62 19.35 49.18
C ARG A 42 -44.17 19.73 50.59
N ALA A 43 -44.67 20.84 51.12
CA ALA A 43 -44.35 21.28 52.48
C ALA A 43 -44.89 20.29 53.51
N LEU A 44 -46.12 19.78 53.36
CA LEU A 44 -46.69 18.71 54.17
C LEU A 44 -45.82 17.44 54.12
N TRP A 45 -45.41 17.00 52.92
CA TRP A 45 -44.56 15.82 52.75
C TRP A 45 -43.22 15.98 53.43
N TRP A 46 -42.59 17.16 53.30
CA TRP A 46 -41.33 17.46 54.01
C TRP A 46 -41.47 17.60 55.52
N ALA A 47 -42.58 18.20 55.97
CA ALA A 47 -42.88 18.29 57.42
C ALA A 47 -43.06 16.91 58.05
N ARG A 48 -43.79 16.02 57.33
CA ARG A 48 -43.93 14.60 57.71
C ARG A 48 -42.57 13.88 57.79
N LEU A 49 -41.77 13.99 56.73
CA LEU A 49 -40.50 13.31 56.64
C LEU A 49 -39.51 13.76 57.72
N ARG A 50 -39.53 15.05 58.08
CA ARG A 50 -38.64 15.65 59.12
C ARG A 50 -39.24 15.58 60.52
N GLY A 51 -40.39 14.98 60.72
CA GLY A 51 -41.03 14.87 62.04
C GLY A 51 -41.55 16.19 62.63
N ARG A 52 -41.61 17.29 61.85
CA ARG A 52 -42.03 18.62 62.34
C ARG A 52 -43.48 18.72 62.76
N LEU A 53 -44.37 17.89 62.27
CA LEU A 53 -45.78 17.82 62.57
C LEU A 53 -46.15 16.46 63.23
N ALA A 54 -45.30 15.93 64.09
CA ALA A 54 -45.49 14.60 64.69
C ALA A 54 -46.81 14.51 65.48
N ALA A 55 -47.22 15.56 66.19
CA ALA A 55 -48.49 15.62 66.91
C ALA A 55 -49.76 15.60 66.01
N HIS A 56 -49.59 15.95 64.74
CA HIS A 56 -50.68 16.02 63.75
C HIS A 56 -50.53 14.96 62.64
N ARG A 57 -49.74 13.92 62.88
CA ARG A 57 -49.35 12.90 61.89
C ARG A 57 -50.56 12.25 61.19
N PRO A 58 -51.65 11.85 61.89
CA PRO A 58 -52.83 11.27 61.21
C PRO A 58 -53.49 12.20 60.19
N ILE A 59 -53.55 13.50 60.51
CA ILE A 59 -54.13 14.53 59.63
C ILE A 59 -53.19 14.75 58.43
N VAL A 60 -51.93 14.83 58.66
CA VAL A 60 -50.94 14.99 57.57
C VAL A 60 -50.94 13.79 56.62
N ASP A 61 -51.02 12.57 57.17
CA ASP A 61 -51.07 11.34 56.38
C ASP A 61 -52.38 11.26 55.56
N ALA A 62 -53.52 11.64 56.15
CA ALA A 62 -54.81 11.74 55.44
C ALA A 62 -54.77 12.77 54.28
N LEU A 63 -54.24 13.97 54.53
CA LEU A 63 -54.10 14.98 53.47
C LEU A 63 -53.13 14.53 52.37
N LEU A 64 -52.04 13.88 52.71
CA LEU A 64 -51.10 13.36 51.71
C LEU A 64 -51.66 12.20 50.88
N ALA A 65 -52.59 11.42 51.47
CA ALA A 65 -53.29 10.37 50.76
C ALA A 65 -54.32 10.92 49.74
N HIS A 66 -54.94 12.08 50.01
CA HIS A 66 -55.97 12.67 49.15
C HIS A 66 -55.38 13.79 48.27
N ARG A 67 -54.60 13.41 47.28
CA ARG A 67 -53.87 14.36 46.38
C ARG A 67 -54.79 15.24 45.53
N ALA A 68 -56.00 14.80 45.27
CA ALA A 68 -57.02 15.57 44.53
C ALA A 68 -57.37 16.91 45.26
N LEU A 69 -57.24 16.99 46.59
CA LEU A 69 -57.43 18.22 47.32
C LEU A 69 -56.47 19.35 46.91
N PHE A 70 -55.28 18.97 46.41
CA PHE A 70 -54.23 19.88 45.99
C PHE A 70 -54.23 20.10 44.46
N VAL A 71 -55.38 20.01 43.83
CA VAL A 71 -55.54 20.27 42.39
C VAL A 71 -55.23 21.74 42.08
N SER A 72 -54.45 21.93 41.03
CA SER A 72 -54.13 23.26 40.48
C SER A 72 -54.77 23.39 39.09
N PRO A 73 -55.33 24.54 38.73
CA PRO A 73 -55.90 24.75 37.41
C PRO A 73 -54.85 24.61 36.33
N ILE A 74 -55.25 24.07 35.17
CA ILE A 74 -54.43 23.94 33.99
C ILE A 74 -54.75 25.07 33.00
N ARG A 75 -53.68 25.69 32.44
CA ARG A 75 -53.84 26.74 31.41
C ARG A 75 -54.00 26.16 30.01
N ARG A 76 -53.45 24.97 29.78
CA ARG A 76 -53.52 24.23 28.51
C ARG A 76 -53.70 22.75 28.79
N MET A 77 -54.46 22.05 27.97
CA MET A 77 -54.57 20.60 28.05
C MET A 77 -53.26 19.93 27.68
N PRO A 78 -52.91 18.78 28.32
CA PRO A 78 -51.73 18.04 27.92
C PRO A 78 -51.90 17.54 26.49
N VAL A 79 -50.79 17.55 25.73
CA VAL A 79 -50.75 16.96 24.38
C VAL A 79 -50.74 15.46 24.50
N LEU A 80 -51.75 14.81 23.91
CA LEU A 80 -51.92 13.35 23.89
C LEU A 80 -51.83 12.90 22.43
N SER A 81 -50.62 12.72 21.90
CA SER A 81 -50.43 12.23 20.55
C SER A 81 -49.24 11.27 20.51
N THR A 82 -49.38 10.20 19.76
CA THR A 82 -48.33 9.24 19.49
C THR A 82 -48.26 8.99 17.99
N LEU A 83 -47.05 8.96 17.47
CA LEU A 83 -46.73 8.56 16.10
C LEU A 83 -45.90 7.28 16.17
N ASN A 84 -46.37 6.19 15.59
CA ASN A 84 -45.72 4.88 15.65
C ASN A 84 -45.35 4.42 17.07
N GLY A 85 -46.21 4.75 18.06
CA GLY A 85 -46.00 4.37 19.45
C GLY A 85 -45.04 5.27 20.22
N VAL A 86 -44.49 6.33 19.62
CA VAL A 86 -43.63 7.32 20.28
C VAL A 86 -44.39 8.64 20.42
N GLY A 87 -44.39 9.22 21.62
CA GLY A 87 -45.13 10.47 21.89
C GLY A 87 -45.52 10.61 23.35
N ALA A 88 -46.73 11.13 23.58
CA ALA A 88 -47.27 11.34 24.93
C ALA A 88 -48.66 10.76 25.08
N SER A 89 -48.94 10.08 26.21
CA SER A 89 -50.20 9.49 26.55
C SER A 89 -50.42 9.44 28.06
N VAL A 90 -51.67 9.17 28.48
CA VAL A 90 -52.00 9.04 29.91
C VAL A 90 -52.30 7.57 30.28
N TYR A 91 -51.81 7.16 31.47
CA TYR A 91 -51.91 5.80 31.98
C TYR A 91 -52.27 5.78 33.45
N GLY A 92 -52.85 4.66 33.88
CA GLY A 92 -53.18 4.37 35.25
C GLY A 92 -54.44 5.08 35.74
N ASP A 93 -55.09 4.49 36.72
CA ASP A 93 -56.22 5.02 37.44
C ASP A 93 -55.91 4.93 38.92
N SER A 94 -55.75 6.07 39.60
CA SER A 94 -55.51 6.10 41.03
C SER A 94 -56.36 7.16 41.72
N ASP A 95 -56.52 7.01 43.02
CA ASP A 95 -57.25 7.96 43.88
C ASP A 95 -58.68 8.30 43.31
N ARG A 96 -59.48 7.27 43.00
CA ARG A 96 -60.83 7.43 42.46
C ARG A 96 -61.75 7.97 43.54
N ALA A 97 -62.37 9.09 43.31
CA ALA A 97 -63.32 9.75 44.18
C ALA A 97 -64.81 9.31 43.93
N SER A 98 -65.67 9.60 44.89
CA SER A 98 -67.14 9.27 44.80
C SER A 98 -67.84 10.03 43.69
N ASP A 99 -67.30 11.17 43.25
CA ASP A 99 -67.82 11.99 42.13
C ASP A 99 -67.47 11.45 40.75
N GLY A 100 -66.70 10.31 40.70
CA GLY A 100 -66.26 9.69 39.51
C GLY A 100 -64.90 10.24 38.96
N SER A 101 -64.29 11.23 39.65
CA SER A 101 -62.96 11.72 39.27
C SER A 101 -61.85 10.79 39.76
N TYR A 102 -60.78 10.76 39.03
CA TYR A 102 -59.56 9.94 39.36
C TYR A 102 -58.31 10.53 38.78
N ILE A 103 -57.13 10.02 39.19
CA ILE A 103 -55.84 10.56 38.76
C ILE A 103 -55.21 9.68 37.67
N LYS A 104 -54.88 10.29 36.54
CA LYS A 104 -54.06 9.69 35.48
C LYS A 104 -52.69 10.32 35.46
N THR A 105 -51.71 9.48 35.12
CA THR A 105 -50.32 9.94 34.92
C THR A 105 -50.04 10.12 33.44
N HIS A 106 -49.62 11.30 33.06
CA HIS A 106 -49.15 11.64 31.71
C HIS A 106 -47.71 11.23 31.56
N PHE A 107 -47.42 10.36 30.58
CA PHE A 107 -46.12 9.84 30.28
C PHE A 107 -45.67 10.23 28.89
N LEU A 108 -44.33 10.42 28.73
CA LEU A 108 -43.69 10.20 27.45
C LEU A 108 -43.60 8.69 27.24
N VAL A 109 -44.01 8.24 26.06
CA VAL A 109 -44.08 6.82 25.69
C VAL A 109 -43.16 6.52 24.51
N ALA A 110 -42.57 5.34 24.52
CA ALA A 110 -41.90 4.78 23.34
C ALA A 110 -42.41 3.35 23.15
N VAL A 111 -42.77 3.00 21.92
CA VAL A 111 -43.38 1.71 21.55
C VAL A 111 -44.56 1.39 22.47
N PHE A 112 -45.41 2.42 22.75
CA PHE A 112 -46.56 2.35 23.66
C PHE A 112 -46.22 2.07 25.13
N VAL A 113 -44.94 1.93 25.51
CA VAL A 113 -44.51 1.71 26.90
C VAL A 113 -44.36 3.06 27.60
N PRO A 114 -44.96 3.30 28.79
CA PRO A 114 -44.79 4.54 29.53
C PRO A 114 -43.42 4.60 30.17
N ILE A 115 -42.54 5.45 29.63
CA ILE A 115 -41.11 5.56 30.06
C ILE A 115 -40.93 6.67 31.05
N PHE A 116 -41.38 7.88 30.76
CA PHE A 116 -41.05 9.06 31.52
C PHE A 116 -42.31 9.78 32.00
N PRO A 117 -42.60 9.83 33.31
CA PRO A 117 -43.79 10.51 33.85
C PRO A 117 -43.57 12.03 33.81
N LEU A 118 -44.46 12.72 33.10
CA LEU A 118 -44.40 14.18 32.93
C LEU A 118 -45.22 14.93 33.98
N ALA A 119 -46.43 14.47 34.25
CA ALA A 119 -47.36 15.09 35.20
C ALA A 119 -48.44 14.10 35.63
N GLN A 120 -49.18 14.43 36.71
CA GLN A 120 -50.41 13.76 37.08
C GLN A 120 -51.58 14.74 37.04
N TYR A 121 -52.70 14.26 36.52
CA TYR A 121 -53.93 15.06 36.31
C TYR A 121 -55.13 14.39 36.95
N LEU A 122 -55.96 15.20 37.61
CA LEU A 122 -57.31 14.79 38.01
C LEU A 122 -58.16 14.84 36.76
N VAL A 123 -58.79 13.71 36.45
CA VAL A 123 -59.61 13.57 35.24
C VAL A 123 -61.00 12.97 35.60
N LYS A 124 -61.92 13.15 34.70
CA LYS A 124 -63.23 12.50 34.71
C LYS A 124 -63.52 11.94 33.34
N ASP A 125 -64.21 10.79 33.28
CA ASP A 125 -64.54 10.17 32.00
C ASP A 125 -65.45 11.10 31.17
N ALA A 126 -65.16 11.16 29.88
CA ALA A 126 -65.98 11.82 28.87
C ALA A 126 -66.38 10.76 27.82
N ASP A 127 -67.42 11.07 26.99
CA ASP A 127 -67.89 10.15 25.95
C ASP A 127 -66.77 9.61 25.05
N ARG A 128 -65.81 10.44 24.81
CA ARG A 128 -64.53 10.04 24.12
C ARG A 128 -63.34 10.69 24.82
N GLY A 129 -62.61 9.90 25.65
CA GLY A 129 -61.43 10.37 26.35
C GLY A 129 -61.71 10.89 27.76
N TRP A 130 -61.10 11.99 28.16
CA TRP A 130 -61.13 12.49 29.54
C TRP A 130 -61.27 14.01 29.59
N TYR A 131 -62.07 14.47 30.55
CA TYR A 131 -62.08 15.86 31.01
C TYR A 131 -60.97 16.05 32.01
N PHE A 132 -59.98 16.93 31.72
CA PHE A 132 -58.89 17.27 32.62
C PHE A 132 -59.35 18.37 33.57
N LEU A 133 -59.58 18.02 34.84
CA LEU A 133 -60.05 18.95 35.86
C LEU A 133 -58.90 19.82 36.42
N GLY A 134 -57.68 19.30 36.46
CA GLY A 134 -56.53 20.03 36.96
C GLY A 134 -55.28 19.16 37.10
N LYS A 135 -54.15 19.78 37.36
CA LYS A 135 -52.91 19.11 37.66
C LYS A 135 -52.82 18.83 39.15
N VAL A 136 -52.42 17.59 39.53
CA VAL A 136 -52.24 17.20 40.93
C VAL A 136 -50.78 16.88 41.24
N PRO A 137 -50.34 16.96 42.53
CA PRO A 137 -49.01 16.58 42.92
C PRO A 137 -48.72 15.13 42.59
N MET A 138 -47.51 14.86 42.05
CA MET A 138 -47.09 13.48 41.75
C MET A 138 -47.05 12.62 43.04
N SER A 139 -47.52 11.38 42.93
CA SER A 139 -47.35 10.39 44.00
C SER A 139 -45.85 10.11 44.23
N THR A 140 -45.55 9.64 45.43
CA THR A 140 -44.15 9.34 45.81
C THR A 140 -43.47 8.34 44.87
N PRO A 141 -44.09 7.20 44.45
CA PRO A 141 -43.51 6.28 43.46
C PRO A 141 -43.24 6.94 42.10
N VAL A 142 -44.22 7.71 41.58
CA VAL A 142 -44.08 8.40 40.27
C VAL A 142 -42.97 9.48 40.34
N ARG A 143 -42.79 10.14 41.47
CA ARG A 143 -41.76 11.14 41.72
C ARG A 143 -40.38 10.50 41.76
N ILE A 144 -40.24 9.36 42.46
CA ILE A 144 -38.99 8.59 42.46
C ILE A 144 -38.65 8.14 41.08
N TRP A 145 -39.61 7.54 40.34
CA TRP A 145 -39.43 7.13 38.96
C TRP A 145 -38.96 8.29 38.06
N ASN A 146 -39.63 9.45 38.17
CA ASN A 146 -39.27 10.63 37.40
C ASN A 146 -37.81 11.05 37.69
N ARG A 147 -37.37 11.05 38.93
CA ARG A 147 -35.99 11.39 39.32
C ARG A 147 -35.01 10.36 38.80
N LEU A 148 -35.29 9.08 38.88
CA LEU A 148 -34.44 8.02 38.36
C LEU A 148 -34.32 8.12 36.82
N ALA A 149 -35.42 8.40 36.15
CA ALA A 149 -35.41 8.59 34.70
C ALA A 149 -34.55 9.82 34.28
N VAL A 150 -34.70 10.95 35.00
CA VAL A 150 -33.85 12.14 34.77
C VAL A 150 -32.38 11.85 35.00
N LEU A 151 -32.05 11.17 36.10
CA LEU A 151 -30.69 10.77 36.40
C LEU A 151 -30.12 9.79 35.34
N GLY A 152 -30.96 8.86 34.87
CA GLY A 152 -30.58 7.94 33.78
C GLY A 152 -30.24 8.67 32.47
N VAL A 153 -31.08 9.63 32.08
CA VAL A 153 -30.82 10.48 30.91
C VAL A 153 -29.53 11.30 31.09
N LEU A 154 -29.35 11.93 32.26
CA LEU A 154 -28.15 12.70 32.54
C LEU A 154 -26.88 11.81 32.50
N ALA A 155 -26.95 10.62 33.10
CA ALA A 155 -25.85 9.67 33.05
C ALA A 155 -25.52 9.22 31.63
N ALA A 156 -26.55 8.98 30.79
CA ALA A 156 -26.37 8.64 29.37
C ALA A 156 -25.72 9.78 28.58
N VAL A 157 -26.12 11.03 28.83
CA VAL A 157 -25.52 12.22 28.20
C VAL A 157 -24.05 12.38 28.62
N VAL A 158 -23.76 12.24 29.93
CA VAL A 158 -22.39 12.32 30.44
C VAL A 158 -21.53 11.19 29.88
N ALA A 159 -22.03 9.96 29.84
CA ALA A 159 -21.34 8.82 29.25
C ALA A 159 -21.07 9.02 27.74
N GLY A 160 -22.06 9.51 26.99
CA GLY A 160 -21.92 9.83 25.58
C GLY A 160 -20.90 10.95 25.35
N ALA A 161 -20.94 12.01 26.13
CA ALA A 161 -19.97 13.10 26.07
C ALA A 161 -18.56 12.61 26.41
N PHE A 162 -18.41 11.74 27.42
CA PHE A 162 -17.14 11.15 27.80
C PHE A 162 -16.58 10.24 26.70
N GLN A 163 -17.43 9.40 26.08
CA GLN A 163 -17.01 8.56 24.95
C GLN A 163 -16.60 9.41 23.74
N ALA A 164 -17.36 10.46 23.40
CA ALA A 164 -16.99 11.39 22.34
C ALA A 164 -15.67 12.11 22.62
N TYR A 165 -15.46 12.51 23.87
CA TYR A 165 -14.19 13.11 24.31
C TYR A 165 -13.03 12.12 24.19
N GLN A 166 -13.18 10.85 24.60
CA GLN A 166 -12.16 9.83 24.45
C GLN A 166 -11.88 9.55 22.97
N ALA A 167 -12.92 9.40 22.14
CA ALA A 167 -12.78 9.19 20.71
C ALA A 167 -12.02 10.33 20.01
N SER A 168 -12.22 11.58 20.45
CA SER A 168 -11.49 12.74 19.90
C SER A 168 -10.01 12.78 20.31
N ARG A 169 -9.61 12.04 21.33
CA ARG A 169 -8.23 12.01 21.88
C ARG A 169 -7.40 10.85 21.35
N TYR A 170 -7.99 9.86 20.72
CA TYR A 170 -7.30 8.68 20.21
C TYR A 170 -7.65 8.50 18.75
N HIS A 171 -6.66 8.06 18.00
CA HIS A 171 -6.83 7.71 16.60
C HIS A 171 -6.15 6.36 16.33
N ASP A 172 -6.73 5.58 15.43
CA ASP A 172 -6.20 4.28 15.08
C ASP A 172 -5.05 4.41 14.08
N VAL A 173 -3.90 3.87 14.47
CA VAL A 173 -2.69 3.82 13.65
C VAL A 173 -2.49 2.38 13.19
N HIS A 174 -2.44 2.19 11.88
CA HIS A 174 -2.06 0.91 11.30
C HIS A 174 -0.54 0.84 11.16
N VAL A 175 0.10 -0.09 11.85
CA VAL A 175 1.53 -0.37 11.66
C VAL A 175 1.68 -1.59 10.79
N VAL A 176 2.41 -1.44 9.71
CA VAL A 176 2.65 -2.48 8.69
C VAL A 176 4.12 -2.85 8.70
N ASN A 177 4.40 -4.14 8.81
CA ASN A 177 5.73 -4.70 8.77
C ASN A 177 5.93 -5.47 7.45
N GLY A 178 6.64 -4.88 6.48
CA GLY A 178 7.02 -5.53 5.23
C GLY A 178 8.31 -6.36 5.31
N LEU A 179 8.95 -6.42 6.48
CA LEU A 179 10.20 -7.14 6.67
C LEU A 179 9.96 -8.65 6.87
N PRO A 180 10.96 -9.52 6.62
CA PRO A 180 10.84 -10.97 6.72
C PRO A 180 10.83 -11.50 8.16
N GLY A 181 11.12 -10.67 9.15
CA GLY A 181 11.11 -11.01 10.56
C GLY A 181 10.13 -10.16 11.38
N PRO A 182 9.72 -10.64 12.56
CA PRO A 182 8.86 -9.88 13.46
C PRO A 182 9.60 -8.67 14.03
N VAL A 183 8.86 -7.58 14.26
CA VAL A 183 9.39 -6.35 14.86
C VAL A 183 8.59 -5.97 16.11
N GLN A 184 9.27 -5.33 17.07
CA GLN A 184 8.65 -4.67 18.20
C GLN A 184 8.53 -3.17 17.87
N VAL A 185 7.33 -2.64 17.96
CA VAL A 185 7.04 -1.24 17.64
C VAL A 185 6.55 -0.52 18.88
N ALA A 186 7.15 0.60 19.18
CA ALA A 186 6.69 1.53 20.20
C ALA A 186 6.27 2.85 19.52
N VAL A 187 5.02 3.25 19.73
CA VAL A 187 4.49 4.55 19.30
C VAL A 187 4.05 5.29 20.57
N GLY A 188 4.86 6.25 21.02
CA GLY A 188 4.70 6.86 22.34
C GLY A 188 4.77 5.80 23.44
N ASP A 189 3.69 5.68 24.22
CA ASP A 189 3.59 4.72 25.34
C ASP A 189 3.07 3.34 24.92
N VAL A 190 2.56 3.20 23.69
CA VAL A 190 1.98 1.95 23.17
C VAL A 190 3.07 1.07 22.59
N ARG A 191 3.15 -0.19 23.03
CA ARG A 191 4.11 -1.19 22.53
C ARG A 191 3.39 -2.45 22.10
N TYR A 192 3.81 -2.99 20.95
CA TYR A 192 3.23 -4.23 20.41
C TYR A 192 4.18 -4.89 19.40
N SER A 193 3.98 -6.18 19.18
CA SER A 193 4.72 -6.94 18.17
C SER A 193 3.94 -6.99 16.86
N VAL A 194 4.62 -6.78 15.74
CA VAL A 194 4.07 -6.92 14.40
C VAL A 194 4.80 -8.06 13.69
N PRO A 195 4.12 -9.19 13.42
CA PRO A 195 4.73 -10.30 12.69
C PRO A 195 5.20 -9.91 11.28
N ALA A 196 6.08 -10.73 10.71
CA ALA A 196 6.57 -10.57 9.34
C ALA A 196 5.41 -10.54 8.33
N GLY A 197 5.44 -9.60 7.40
CA GLY A 197 4.44 -9.46 6.34
C GLY A 197 3.03 -9.08 6.83
N GLN A 198 2.87 -8.69 8.10
CA GLN A 198 1.56 -8.39 8.68
C GLN A 198 1.41 -6.95 9.12
N ARG A 199 0.18 -6.61 9.46
CA ARG A 199 -0.17 -5.34 10.10
C ARG A 199 -0.76 -5.54 11.50
N ARG A 200 -0.60 -4.52 12.32
CA ARG A 200 -1.32 -4.37 13.60
C ARG A 200 -1.92 -2.97 13.66
N MET A 201 -3.04 -2.87 14.33
CA MET A 201 -3.71 -1.59 14.61
C MET A 201 -3.57 -1.28 16.09
N ALA A 202 -3.25 -0.05 16.40
CA ALA A 202 -3.15 0.47 17.77
C ALA A 202 -3.85 1.80 17.86
N SER A 203 -4.63 1.98 18.92
CA SER A 203 -5.25 3.25 19.24
C SER A 203 -4.22 4.11 19.98
N VAL A 204 -3.78 5.19 19.37
CA VAL A 204 -2.74 6.09 19.83
C VAL A 204 -3.34 7.47 20.12
N ARG A 205 -2.91 8.10 21.19
CA ARG A 205 -3.37 9.44 21.56
C ARG A 205 -2.99 10.44 20.46
N THR A 206 -3.85 11.43 20.24
CA THR A 206 -3.54 12.54 19.31
C THR A 206 -2.34 13.34 19.83
N GLY A 207 -1.47 13.73 18.91
CA GLY A 207 -0.22 14.45 19.19
C GLY A 207 0.95 13.93 18.37
N ARG A 208 2.13 14.45 18.69
CA ARG A 208 3.40 13.95 18.12
C ARG A 208 3.94 12.82 18.99
N HIS A 209 4.30 11.70 18.37
CA HIS A 209 4.81 10.52 19.05
C HIS A 209 6.11 10.06 18.42
N ALA A 210 7.11 9.80 19.26
CA ALA A 210 8.29 9.09 18.81
C ALA A 210 7.91 7.65 18.45
N VAL A 211 8.32 7.19 17.28
CA VAL A 211 8.23 5.80 16.85
C VAL A 211 9.60 5.16 16.97
N ARG A 212 9.63 4.02 17.61
CA ARG A 212 10.84 3.19 17.72
C ARG A 212 10.52 1.77 17.32
N VAL A 213 11.27 1.25 16.37
CA VAL A 213 11.13 -0.12 15.89
C VAL A 213 12.41 -0.88 16.20
N THR A 214 12.27 -2.06 16.81
CA THR A 214 13.38 -2.98 17.08
C THR A 214 13.05 -4.37 16.55
N SER A 215 14.08 -5.16 16.28
CA SER A 215 13.90 -6.58 15.98
C SER A 215 13.43 -7.35 17.22
N ALA A 216 13.09 -8.62 17.05
CA ALA A 216 12.75 -9.50 18.18
C ALA A 216 13.91 -9.68 19.18
N SER A 217 15.17 -9.55 18.71
CA SER A 217 16.37 -9.59 19.54
C SER A 217 16.70 -8.24 20.23
N GLY A 218 15.91 -7.18 19.97
CA GLY A 218 16.13 -5.85 20.50
C GLY A 218 17.06 -4.97 19.66
N ALA A 219 17.60 -5.45 18.54
CA ALA A 219 18.42 -4.63 17.66
C ALA A 219 17.59 -3.49 17.03
N PRO A 220 18.13 -2.26 16.94
CA PRO A 220 17.42 -1.14 16.35
C PRO A 220 17.17 -1.36 14.86
N VAL A 221 15.94 -1.14 14.43
CA VAL A 221 15.51 -1.23 13.02
C VAL A 221 15.22 0.16 12.48
N GLU A 222 14.43 0.95 13.22
CA GLU A 222 14.00 2.26 12.77
C GLU A 222 13.67 3.17 13.95
N THR A 223 13.89 4.47 13.74
CA THR A 223 13.36 5.53 14.61
C THR A 223 12.72 6.61 13.77
N GLY A 224 11.64 7.21 14.27
CA GLY A 224 10.95 8.28 13.57
C GLY A 224 9.98 9.03 14.45
N GLU A 225 9.22 9.92 13.85
CA GLU A 225 8.18 10.70 14.50
C GLU A 225 6.87 10.56 13.72
N LEU A 226 5.78 10.32 14.43
CA LEU A 226 4.44 10.20 13.86
C LEU A 226 3.54 11.28 14.45
N LEU A 227 2.94 12.08 13.59
CA LEU A 227 1.89 13.02 13.97
C LEU A 227 0.52 12.33 13.86
N VAL A 228 -0.11 12.11 15.01
CA VAL A 228 -1.45 11.53 15.11
C VAL A 228 -2.44 12.67 15.32
N GLU A 229 -3.26 12.96 14.32
CA GLU A 229 -4.31 13.97 14.40
C GLU A 229 -5.69 13.31 14.49
N ALA A 230 -6.62 13.98 15.17
CA ALA A 230 -8.00 13.54 15.21
C ALA A 230 -8.63 13.64 13.80
N GLY A 231 -9.46 12.67 13.44
CA GLY A 231 -10.12 12.65 12.14
C GLY A 231 -10.55 11.25 11.71
N THR A 232 -11.02 11.17 10.48
CA THR A 232 -11.46 9.89 9.86
C THR A 232 -10.43 9.34 8.86
N ASP A 233 -9.26 9.99 8.77
CA ASP A 233 -8.20 9.58 7.86
C ASP A 233 -7.56 8.26 8.31
N VAL A 234 -7.21 7.42 7.36
CA VAL A 234 -6.41 6.21 7.64
C VAL A 234 -4.96 6.62 7.81
N LEU A 235 -4.40 6.35 9.00
CA LEU A 235 -3.01 6.63 9.33
C LEU A 235 -2.21 5.33 9.38
N VAL A 236 -1.14 5.27 8.60
CA VAL A 236 -0.29 4.08 8.48
C VAL A 236 1.15 4.43 8.80
N TRP A 237 1.79 3.63 9.64
CA TRP A 237 3.23 3.55 9.77
C TRP A 237 3.75 2.32 9.04
N ASN A 238 4.45 2.52 7.95
CA ASN A 238 5.07 1.47 7.14
C ASN A 238 6.54 1.35 7.54
N VAL A 239 6.90 0.30 8.27
CA VAL A 239 8.25 0.09 8.79
C VAL A 239 9.26 0.12 7.65
N LEU A 240 10.22 1.07 7.72
CA LEU A 240 11.23 1.36 6.68
C LEU A 240 10.65 1.65 5.28
N GLY A 241 9.33 1.82 5.16
CA GLY A 241 8.68 1.87 3.86
C GLY A 241 8.77 0.56 3.08
N ALA A 242 9.03 -0.56 3.76
CA ALA A 242 9.32 -1.84 3.15
C ALA A 242 8.09 -2.59 2.61
N ALA A 243 6.91 -2.28 3.14
CA ALA A 243 5.68 -2.91 2.68
C ALA A 243 5.08 -2.16 1.47
N PRO A 244 4.78 -2.84 0.36
CA PRO A 244 4.08 -2.23 -0.75
C PRO A 244 2.61 -2.07 -0.41
N LEU A 245 2.20 -0.85 -0.19
CA LEU A 245 0.81 -0.47 -0.03
C LEU A 245 0.22 -0.09 -1.38
N PHE A 246 -1.04 -0.38 -1.59
CA PHE A 246 -1.76 0.06 -2.78
C PHE A 246 -3.05 0.78 -2.41
N GLU A 247 -3.40 1.76 -3.22
CA GLU A 247 -4.72 2.38 -3.20
C GLU A 247 -5.41 2.14 -4.54
N ARG A 248 -6.63 1.60 -4.50
CA ARG A 248 -7.44 1.40 -5.71
C ARG A 248 -8.85 1.92 -5.51
N THR A 249 -9.46 2.35 -6.61
CA THR A 249 -10.88 2.67 -6.66
C THR A 249 -11.66 1.44 -7.10
N VAL A 250 -12.55 0.96 -6.25
CA VAL A 250 -13.49 -0.11 -6.57
C VAL A 250 -14.74 0.54 -7.15
N VAL A 251 -15.13 0.07 -8.34
CA VAL A 251 -16.27 0.63 -9.08
C VAL A 251 -17.40 -0.37 -9.10
N TYR A 252 -18.53 0.01 -8.53
CA TYR A 252 -19.78 -0.77 -8.54
C TYR A 252 -20.70 -0.20 -9.62
N LYS A 253 -21.14 -1.02 -10.55
CA LYS A 253 -21.92 -0.59 -11.71
C LYS A 253 -23.15 -1.46 -11.92
N ASN A 254 -24.24 -0.80 -12.33
CA ASN A 254 -25.44 -1.47 -12.84
C ASN A 254 -25.42 -1.65 -14.36
N ALA A 255 -24.43 -1.09 -15.08
CA ALA A 255 -24.31 -1.15 -16.54
C ALA A 255 -22.85 -1.27 -17.00
N LYS A 256 -22.62 -1.77 -18.21
CA LYS A 256 -21.31 -1.88 -18.86
C LYS A 256 -20.74 -0.48 -19.16
N GLY A 257 -19.55 -0.16 -18.66
CA GLY A 257 -18.83 1.06 -19.04
C GLY A 257 -17.60 1.38 -18.18
N GLY A 258 -16.52 1.79 -18.82
CA GLY A 258 -15.27 2.37 -18.26
C GLY A 258 -14.43 1.41 -17.38
N GLN A 259 -13.13 1.38 -17.63
CA GLN A 259 -12.18 0.68 -16.73
C GLN A 259 -11.97 1.49 -15.45
N PRO A 260 -11.79 0.83 -14.28
CA PRO A 260 -11.41 1.51 -13.05
C PRO A 260 -10.03 2.19 -13.21
N PRO A 261 -9.77 3.28 -12.48
CA PRO A 261 -8.44 3.88 -12.43
C PRO A 261 -7.38 2.85 -12.01
N LYS A 262 -6.17 2.97 -12.56
CA LYS A 262 -5.04 2.11 -12.17
C LYS A 262 -4.76 2.24 -10.67
N PRO A 263 -4.41 1.15 -9.97
CA PRO A 263 -3.98 1.21 -8.57
C PRO A 263 -2.73 2.09 -8.43
N GLN A 264 -2.67 2.85 -7.35
CA GLN A 264 -1.48 3.58 -6.96
C GLN A 264 -0.72 2.77 -5.91
N PHE A 265 0.59 2.60 -6.10
CA PHE A 265 1.45 1.88 -5.15
C PHE A 265 2.31 2.86 -4.36
N PHE A 266 2.57 2.51 -3.09
CA PHE A 266 3.36 3.30 -2.17
C PHE A 266 4.48 2.42 -1.61
N CYS A 267 5.72 2.71 -2.02
CA CYS A 267 6.94 2.12 -1.48
C CYS A 267 7.85 3.20 -0.94
N GLY A 268 8.52 2.93 0.16
CA GLY A 268 9.48 3.84 0.77
C GLY A 268 8.86 5.01 1.54
N GLU A 269 7.54 5.11 1.64
CA GLU A 269 6.86 6.04 2.52
C GLU A 269 6.66 5.39 3.89
N GLN A 270 7.20 6.02 4.94
CA GLN A 270 7.12 5.53 6.32
C GLN A 270 5.80 5.94 6.98
N SER A 271 5.40 7.19 6.83
CA SER A 271 4.15 7.72 7.37
C SER A 271 3.20 8.06 6.22
N ILE A 272 2.06 7.41 6.19
CA ILE A 272 1.06 7.57 5.13
C ILE A 272 -0.26 7.95 5.77
N ARG A 273 -0.83 9.06 5.28
CA ARG A 273 -2.18 9.50 5.66
C ARG A 273 -3.05 9.51 4.42
N ARG A 274 -4.25 8.91 4.51
CA ARG A 274 -5.22 8.87 3.42
C ARG A 274 -6.61 9.20 3.91
N ALA A 275 -7.18 10.26 3.35
CA ALA A 275 -8.56 10.66 3.57
C ALA A 275 -9.51 9.89 2.64
N GLY A 276 -10.73 9.67 3.09
CA GLY A 276 -11.79 9.11 2.25
C GLY A 276 -11.55 7.67 1.79
N VAL A 277 -10.87 6.86 2.60
CA VAL A 277 -10.72 5.42 2.39
C VAL A 277 -11.92 4.70 2.98
N ASP A 278 -12.69 4.00 2.15
CA ASP A 278 -13.86 3.22 2.60
C ASP A 278 -13.44 1.87 3.19
N TYR A 279 -12.42 1.25 2.62
CA TYR A 279 -11.93 -0.09 3.02
C TYR A 279 -10.42 -0.05 3.31
N ALA A 280 -10.07 0.13 4.58
CA ALA A 280 -8.68 0.09 5.03
C ALA A 280 -8.29 -1.35 5.38
N PHE A 281 -7.43 -1.96 4.55
CA PHE A 281 -6.94 -3.34 4.72
C PHE A 281 -8.03 -4.40 4.88
N SER A 282 -9.16 -4.17 4.26
CA SER A 282 -10.29 -5.10 4.21
C SER A 282 -10.75 -5.27 2.77
N GLU A 283 -11.28 -6.45 2.45
CA GLU A 283 -11.83 -6.68 1.12
C GLU A 283 -13.15 -5.94 0.96
N PRO A 284 -13.32 -5.21 -0.16
CA PRO A 284 -14.58 -4.57 -0.50
C PRO A 284 -15.67 -5.63 -0.73
N PRO A 285 -16.92 -5.39 -0.32
CA PRO A 285 -18.01 -6.30 -0.59
C PRO A 285 -18.25 -6.42 -2.10
N GLN A 286 -18.82 -7.55 -2.53
CA GLN A 286 -19.12 -7.78 -3.95
C GLN A 286 -20.20 -6.83 -4.50
N SER A 287 -21.08 -6.31 -3.64
CA SER A 287 -22.14 -5.37 -3.99
C SER A 287 -22.37 -4.36 -2.88
N ILE A 288 -22.84 -3.17 -3.26
CA ILE A 288 -23.25 -2.11 -2.32
C ILE A 288 -24.67 -1.64 -2.65
N SER A 289 -25.39 -1.19 -1.61
CA SER A 289 -26.65 -0.49 -1.80
C SER A 289 -26.40 0.89 -2.38
N MET A 290 -27.06 1.23 -3.48
CA MET A 290 -26.95 2.54 -4.12
C MET A 290 -28.29 3.29 -3.98
N SER A 291 -28.22 4.61 -3.88
CA SER A 291 -29.40 5.46 -3.85
C SER A 291 -30.17 5.37 -5.16
N SER A 292 -31.48 5.54 -5.10
CA SER A 292 -32.35 5.55 -6.26
C SER A 292 -31.86 6.61 -7.27
N GLY A 293 -31.55 6.18 -8.50
CA GLY A 293 -31.02 7.02 -9.56
C GLY A 293 -29.49 7.00 -9.73
N GLN A 294 -28.71 6.39 -8.84
CA GLN A 294 -27.28 6.18 -9.04
C GLN A 294 -27.00 4.91 -9.84
N SER A 295 -26.25 5.04 -10.94
CA SER A 295 -25.84 3.92 -11.80
C SER A 295 -24.42 3.43 -11.50
N VAL A 296 -23.62 4.22 -10.80
CA VAL A 296 -22.19 3.93 -10.49
C VAL A 296 -21.89 4.35 -9.05
N GLY A 297 -21.30 3.45 -8.29
CA GLY A 297 -20.75 3.71 -6.96
C GLY A 297 -19.22 3.58 -6.97
N TYR A 298 -18.54 4.50 -6.34
CA TYR A 298 -17.08 4.48 -6.16
C TYR A 298 -16.74 4.26 -4.70
N ARG A 299 -15.78 3.37 -4.44
CA ARG A 299 -15.21 3.14 -3.10
C ARG A 299 -13.71 3.05 -3.19
N ARG A 300 -13.02 3.62 -2.22
CA ARG A 300 -11.54 3.60 -2.16
C ARG A 300 -11.08 2.53 -1.18
N GLN A 301 -10.18 1.67 -1.65
CA GLN A 301 -9.53 0.64 -0.84
C GLN A 301 -8.05 0.98 -0.70
N LEU A 302 -7.57 0.92 0.54
CA LEU A 302 -6.13 0.87 0.86
C LEU A 302 -5.81 -0.55 1.31
N GLY A 303 -4.82 -1.18 0.67
CA GLY A 303 -4.43 -2.55 0.96
C GLY A 303 -2.92 -2.74 1.02
N LEU A 304 -2.52 -3.95 1.40
CA LEU A 304 -1.15 -4.42 1.43
C LEU A 304 -0.99 -5.50 0.36
N LEU A 305 0.04 -5.37 -0.49
CA LEU A 305 0.40 -6.42 -1.45
C LEU A 305 1.24 -7.49 -0.71
N PRO A 306 0.77 -8.75 -0.64
CA PRO A 306 1.55 -9.82 -0.03
C PRO A 306 2.89 -10.02 -0.76
N ASP A 307 3.94 -10.42 -0.03
CA ASP A 307 5.26 -10.77 -0.55
C ASP A 307 5.95 -9.72 -1.44
N GLY A 308 5.56 -8.47 -1.29
CA GLY A 308 6.02 -7.38 -2.15
C GLY A 308 7.30 -6.67 -1.68
N LEU A 309 8.07 -7.25 -0.74
CA LEU A 309 9.34 -6.65 -0.26
C LEU A 309 10.31 -6.39 -1.42
N ASP A 310 10.49 -7.37 -2.31
CA ASP A 310 11.40 -7.25 -3.45
C ASP A 310 10.96 -6.15 -4.44
N PHE A 311 9.65 -5.91 -4.55
CA PHE A 311 9.10 -4.79 -5.33
C PHE A 311 9.50 -3.45 -4.70
N CYS A 312 9.26 -3.26 -3.40
CA CYS A 312 9.67 -2.03 -2.71
C CYS A 312 11.18 -1.85 -2.66
N ALA A 313 11.96 -2.91 -2.51
CA ALA A 313 13.41 -2.84 -2.52
C ALA A 313 13.95 -2.29 -3.85
N ARG A 314 13.38 -2.70 -4.98
CA ARG A 314 13.74 -2.15 -6.30
C ARG A 314 13.42 -0.66 -6.41
N GLU A 315 12.25 -0.24 -5.96
CA GLU A 315 11.87 1.19 -5.94
C GLU A 315 12.77 2.03 -5.02
N LEU A 316 13.24 1.42 -3.93
CA LEU A 316 14.12 2.07 -2.95
C LEU A 316 15.57 2.11 -3.40
N ALA A 317 16.02 1.21 -4.28
CA ALA A 317 17.38 1.18 -4.79
C ALA A 317 17.81 2.52 -5.42
N GLY A 318 16.88 3.25 -6.04
CA GLY A 318 17.11 4.61 -6.54
C GLY A 318 17.18 5.71 -5.47
N LYS A 319 17.04 5.38 -4.17
CA LYS A 319 17.04 6.31 -3.04
C LYS A 319 18.09 5.90 -2.01
N PRO A 320 19.37 6.28 -2.16
CA PRO A 320 20.50 5.68 -1.42
C PRO A 320 20.31 5.61 0.10
N ALA A 321 19.86 6.68 0.74
CA ALA A 321 19.66 6.71 2.19
C ALA A 321 18.58 5.71 2.66
N ARG A 322 17.49 5.55 1.90
CA ARG A 322 16.41 4.61 2.22
C ARG A 322 16.79 3.17 1.89
N ALA A 323 17.51 2.95 0.78
CA ALA A 323 18.08 1.66 0.44
C ALA A 323 18.98 1.13 1.56
N LEU A 324 19.87 1.98 2.07
CA LEU A 324 20.76 1.63 3.17
C LEU A 324 20.02 1.35 4.48
N ALA A 325 18.99 2.16 4.80
CA ALA A 325 18.16 1.93 5.98
C ALA A 325 17.43 0.58 5.88
N LEU A 326 16.87 0.25 4.72
CA LEU A 326 16.22 -1.04 4.48
C LEU A 326 17.23 -2.19 4.58
N ALA A 327 18.42 -2.06 3.99
CA ALA A 327 19.47 -3.09 4.08
C ALA A 327 19.81 -3.42 5.54
N ARG A 328 20.06 -2.40 6.35
CA ARG A 328 20.37 -2.55 7.79
C ARG A 328 19.19 -3.14 8.57
N GLY A 329 17.97 -2.71 8.27
CA GLY A 329 16.76 -3.27 8.85
C GLY A 329 16.58 -4.76 8.53
N LEU A 330 16.85 -5.17 7.28
CA LEU A 330 16.84 -6.58 6.88
C LEU A 330 17.84 -7.40 7.70
N VAL A 331 19.07 -6.93 7.82
CA VAL A 331 20.11 -7.59 8.64
C VAL A 331 19.67 -7.73 10.11
N ALA A 332 19.01 -6.72 10.66
CA ALA A 332 18.57 -6.73 12.04
C ALA A 332 17.46 -7.75 12.34
N VAL A 333 16.61 -8.08 11.34
CA VAL A 333 15.46 -8.97 11.52
C VAL A 333 15.65 -10.37 10.92
N ASP A 334 16.58 -10.54 9.97
CA ASP A 334 16.84 -11.79 9.26
C ASP A 334 17.98 -12.58 9.92
N ALA A 335 17.68 -13.18 11.05
CA ALA A 335 18.68 -13.96 11.80
C ALA A 335 19.26 -15.15 11.01
N GLU A 336 18.50 -15.72 10.07
CA GLU A 336 18.91 -16.85 9.23
C GLU A 336 19.71 -16.41 8.00
N GLY A 337 19.73 -15.13 7.67
CA GLY A 337 20.45 -14.59 6.52
C GLY A 337 19.83 -14.90 5.15
N LYS A 338 18.56 -15.30 5.10
CA LYS A 338 17.83 -15.62 3.85
C LYS A 338 17.71 -14.45 2.89
N ARG A 339 17.77 -13.22 3.39
CA ARG A 339 17.69 -11.97 2.60
C ARG A 339 19.02 -11.24 2.50
N THR A 340 20.14 -11.89 2.80
CA THR A 340 21.47 -11.28 2.72
C THR A 340 21.77 -10.75 1.31
N ALA A 341 21.42 -11.49 0.28
CA ALA A 341 21.62 -11.06 -1.11
C ALA A 341 20.89 -9.74 -1.42
N LEU A 342 19.65 -9.59 -0.93
CA LEU A 342 18.88 -8.35 -1.06
C LEU A 342 19.52 -7.20 -0.30
N ALA A 343 19.96 -7.44 0.96
CA ALA A 343 20.63 -6.42 1.76
C ALA A 343 21.96 -5.96 1.11
N VAL A 344 22.76 -6.88 0.59
CA VAL A 344 23.97 -6.59 -0.18
C VAL A 344 23.65 -5.75 -1.41
N GLY A 345 22.62 -6.12 -2.19
CA GLY A 345 22.18 -5.35 -3.35
C GLY A 345 21.79 -3.91 -3.02
N LEU A 346 21.06 -3.72 -1.92
CA LEU A 346 20.68 -2.39 -1.43
C LEU A 346 21.87 -1.56 -0.93
N CYS A 347 22.84 -2.18 -0.25
CA CYS A 347 24.09 -1.50 0.13
C CYS A 347 24.88 -1.05 -1.10
N ARG A 348 24.97 -1.90 -2.14
CA ARG A 348 25.62 -1.55 -3.42
C ARG A 348 24.88 -0.38 -4.09
N ALA A 349 23.57 -0.44 -4.18
CA ALA A 349 22.76 0.64 -4.74
C ALA A 349 22.93 1.98 -3.96
N ALA A 350 23.19 1.89 -2.66
CA ALA A 350 23.50 3.04 -1.81
C ALA A 350 24.96 3.52 -1.89
N GLY A 351 25.81 2.88 -2.71
CA GLY A 351 27.23 3.19 -2.81
C GLY A 351 28.05 2.80 -1.57
N LYS A 352 27.53 1.84 -0.75
CA LYS A 352 28.17 1.34 0.47
C LYS A 352 28.77 -0.05 0.23
N THR A 353 29.72 -0.11 -0.71
CA THR A 353 30.31 -1.38 -1.17
C THR A 353 31.10 -2.10 -0.06
N ASP A 354 31.77 -1.35 0.84
CA ASP A 354 32.46 -1.96 1.99
C ASP A 354 31.47 -2.64 2.96
N GLU A 355 30.30 -2.02 3.22
CA GLU A 355 29.26 -2.62 4.06
C GLU A 355 28.66 -3.85 3.38
N ALA A 356 28.44 -3.79 2.06
CA ALA A 356 28.02 -4.92 1.25
C ALA A 356 29.03 -6.08 1.32
N MET A 357 30.34 -5.78 1.27
CA MET A 357 31.42 -6.76 1.42
C MET A 357 31.37 -7.42 2.79
N GLY A 358 31.24 -6.65 3.87
CA GLY A 358 31.12 -7.20 5.22
C GLY A 358 29.95 -8.18 5.36
N LEU A 359 28.78 -7.86 4.79
CA LEU A 359 27.61 -8.73 4.78
C LEU A 359 27.85 -10.01 3.97
N ALA A 360 28.45 -9.90 2.78
CA ALA A 360 28.76 -11.04 1.94
C ALA A 360 29.78 -11.98 2.62
N GLN A 361 30.81 -11.45 3.27
CA GLN A 361 31.77 -12.22 4.04
C GLN A 361 31.13 -12.95 5.23
N GLN A 362 30.26 -12.28 5.98
CA GLN A 362 29.54 -12.90 7.10
C GLN A 362 28.63 -14.04 6.62
N ALA A 363 27.93 -13.84 5.50
CA ALA A 363 27.08 -14.89 4.91
C ALA A 363 27.91 -16.11 4.48
N LEU A 364 29.03 -15.86 3.82
CA LEU A 364 29.96 -16.91 3.40
C LEU A 364 30.57 -17.66 4.58
N ALA A 365 30.96 -16.95 5.66
CA ALA A 365 31.51 -17.57 6.87
C ALA A 365 30.48 -18.49 7.57
N ARG A 366 29.19 -18.13 7.52
CA ARG A 366 28.11 -19.00 8.07
C ARG A 366 27.84 -20.22 7.20
N ASN A 367 28.03 -20.11 5.90
CA ASN A 367 27.71 -21.16 4.92
C ASN A 367 28.86 -21.31 3.91
N PRO A 368 29.99 -21.88 4.33
CA PRO A 368 31.24 -21.90 3.53
C PRO A 368 31.18 -22.79 2.28
N ASP A 369 30.17 -23.67 2.18
CA ASP A 369 29.96 -24.54 1.03
C ASP A 369 28.86 -24.04 0.09
N SER A 370 28.19 -22.92 0.42
CA SER A 370 27.12 -22.38 -0.40
C SER A 370 27.65 -21.66 -1.64
N VAL A 371 27.39 -22.23 -2.80
CA VAL A 371 27.70 -21.62 -4.11
C VAL A 371 27.09 -20.21 -4.24
N GLU A 372 25.88 -20.01 -3.72
CA GLU A 372 25.20 -18.71 -3.77
C GLU A 372 25.96 -17.65 -2.98
N HIS A 373 26.41 -17.95 -1.76
CA HIS A 373 27.17 -17.02 -0.92
C HIS A 373 28.57 -16.75 -1.50
N HIS A 374 29.21 -17.75 -2.10
CA HIS A 374 30.45 -17.53 -2.85
C HIS A 374 30.24 -16.58 -4.02
N ARG A 375 29.19 -16.76 -4.80
CA ARG A 375 28.86 -15.87 -5.93
C ARG A 375 28.58 -14.42 -5.45
N LEU A 376 27.84 -14.30 -4.35
CA LEU A 376 27.57 -12.99 -3.75
C LEU A 376 28.87 -12.29 -3.34
N TYR A 377 29.74 -12.99 -2.62
CA TYR A 377 31.06 -12.49 -2.23
C TYR A 377 31.90 -12.08 -3.45
N GLN A 378 32.00 -12.95 -4.46
CA GLN A 378 32.74 -12.66 -5.69
C GLN A 378 32.23 -11.40 -6.39
N SER A 379 30.89 -11.25 -6.48
CA SER A 379 30.29 -10.09 -7.13
C SER A 379 30.65 -8.78 -6.44
N VAL A 380 30.63 -8.74 -5.10
CA VAL A 380 30.98 -7.52 -4.36
C VAL A 380 32.48 -7.24 -4.42
N ALA A 381 33.33 -8.29 -4.39
CA ALA A 381 34.76 -8.14 -4.50
C ALA A 381 35.18 -7.64 -5.89
N GLN A 382 34.48 -8.03 -6.95
CA GLN A 382 34.66 -7.47 -8.29
C GLN A 382 34.34 -5.97 -8.35
N ASP A 383 33.23 -5.53 -7.70
CA ASP A 383 32.91 -4.10 -7.60
C ASP A 383 34.03 -3.28 -6.88
N LEU A 384 34.81 -3.95 -6.03
CA LEU A 384 35.96 -3.35 -5.34
C LEU A 384 37.29 -3.49 -6.10
N GLY A 385 37.25 -4.00 -7.35
CA GLY A 385 38.45 -4.17 -8.18
C GLY A 385 39.41 -5.26 -7.67
N GLN A 386 38.87 -6.29 -6.96
CA GLN A 386 39.70 -7.34 -6.34
C GLN A 386 39.80 -8.61 -7.20
N GLU A 387 39.63 -8.50 -8.53
CA GLU A 387 39.57 -9.65 -9.45
C GLU A 387 40.80 -10.56 -9.36
N ALA A 388 42.00 -10.00 -9.36
CA ALA A 388 43.25 -10.79 -9.32
C ALA A 388 43.35 -11.64 -8.04
N ALA A 389 43.00 -11.07 -6.89
CA ALA A 389 42.97 -11.77 -5.61
C ALA A 389 41.89 -12.86 -5.57
N LEU A 390 40.71 -12.57 -6.16
CA LEU A 390 39.62 -13.55 -6.30
C LEU A 390 40.05 -14.75 -7.14
N ILE A 391 40.61 -14.51 -8.33
CA ILE A 391 41.07 -15.59 -9.22
C ILE A 391 42.04 -16.48 -8.48
N GLN A 392 43.04 -15.94 -7.76
CA GLN A 392 44.00 -16.71 -7.00
C GLN A 392 43.35 -17.50 -5.86
N THR A 393 42.41 -16.89 -5.12
CA THR A 393 41.70 -17.54 -4.01
C THR A 393 40.87 -18.73 -4.52
N TYR A 394 40.15 -18.53 -5.60
CA TYR A 394 39.29 -19.59 -6.14
C TYR A 394 40.02 -20.63 -6.95
N LYS A 395 41.22 -20.26 -7.52
CA LYS A 395 42.16 -21.24 -8.06
C LYS A 395 42.64 -22.21 -6.97
N THR A 396 43.08 -21.68 -5.83
CA THR A 396 43.54 -22.48 -4.69
C THR A 396 42.44 -23.42 -4.20
N ARG A 397 41.16 -22.91 -4.13
CA ARG A 397 40.01 -23.76 -3.78
C ARG A 397 39.73 -24.87 -4.80
N PHE A 398 39.85 -24.55 -6.07
CA PHE A 398 39.69 -25.53 -7.15
C PHE A 398 40.83 -26.58 -7.12
N ASP A 399 42.09 -26.16 -6.94
CA ASP A 399 43.22 -27.06 -6.85
C ASP A 399 43.13 -28.00 -5.62
N ALA A 400 42.55 -27.53 -4.53
CA ALA A 400 42.28 -28.34 -3.33
C ALA A 400 41.14 -29.37 -3.52
N ALA A 401 40.24 -29.15 -4.48
CA ALA A 401 39.10 -30.00 -4.75
C ALA A 401 38.88 -30.23 -6.27
N PRO A 402 39.81 -30.86 -6.97
CA PRO A 402 39.83 -30.92 -8.45
C PRO A 402 38.73 -31.76 -9.05
N GLY A 403 37.99 -32.51 -8.22
CA GLY A 403 36.80 -33.27 -8.62
C GLY A 403 35.46 -32.54 -8.37
N SER A 404 35.48 -31.36 -7.76
CA SER A 404 34.26 -30.63 -7.40
C SER A 404 33.77 -29.77 -8.57
N ALA A 405 32.52 -30.05 -9.01
CA ALA A 405 31.89 -29.23 -10.04
C ALA A 405 31.60 -27.80 -9.55
N ASP A 406 31.26 -27.62 -8.26
CA ASP A 406 31.05 -26.30 -7.65
C ASP A 406 32.33 -25.48 -7.58
N ALA A 407 33.46 -26.11 -7.19
CA ALA A 407 34.75 -25.44 -7.17
C ALA A 407 35.20 -25.04 -8.58
N ALA A 408 35.02 -25.93 -9.57
CA ALA A 408 35.29 -25.64 -10.98
C ALA A 408 34.42 -24.48 -11.50
N TYR A 409 33.11 -24.48 -11.16
CA TYR A 409 32.21 -23.40 -11.52
C TYR A 409 32.60 -22.07 -10.92
N LEU A 410 32.85 -22.02 -9.60
CA LEU A 410 33.23 -20.79 -8.89
C LEU A 410 34.57 -20.21 -9.38
N TYR A 411 35.49 -21.06 -9.82
CA TYR A 411 36.71 -20.61 -10.44
C TYR A 411 36.49 -20.17 -11.90
N ALA A 412 35.86 -21.01 -12.74
CA ALA A 412 35.62 -20.73 -14.14
C ALA A 412 34.89 -19.42 -14.42
N ARG A 413 33.94 -19.04 -13.53
CA ARG A 413 33.20 -17.78 -13.70
C ARG A 413 34.03 -16.51 -13.52
N LEU A 414 35.20 -16.61 -12.95
CA LEU A 414 36.17 -15.51 -12.77
C LEU A 414 37.18 -15.42 -13.90
N LEU A 415 37.29 -16.44 -14.72
CA LEU A 415 38.28 -16.52 -15.79
C LEU A 415 37.80 -15.83 -17.07
N PRO A 416 38.69 -15.33 -17.94
CA PRO A 416 38.33 -14.92 -19.29
C PRO A 416 37.83 -16.10 -20.11
N ASP A 417 37.11 -15.85 -21.20
CA ASP A 417 36.40 -16.88 -21.98
C ASP A 417 37.31 -17.99 -22.52
N GLN A 418 38.50 -17.61 -22.95
CA GLN A 418 39.50 -18.55 -23.47
C GLN A 418 39.91 -19.64 -22.47
N ASP A 419 39.90 -19.37 -21.17
CA ASP A 419 40.29 -20.29 -20.12
C ASP A 419 39.04 -20.95 -19.47
N ALA A 420 37.94 -20.23 -19.36
CA ALA A 420 36.72 -20.70 -18.73
C ALA A 420 35.96 -21.71 -19.57
N LEU A 421 35.90 -21.54 -20.91
CA LEU A 421 35.16 -22.45 -21.80
C LEU A 421 35.76 -23.87 -21.81
N PRO A 422 37.09 -24.09 -21.96
CA PRO A 422 37.67 -25.42 -21.86
C PRO A 422 37.41 -26.06 -20.49
N LEU A 423 37.58 -25.32 -19.40
CA LEU A 423 37.36 -25.81 -18.05
C LEU A 423 35.88 -26.21 -17.84
N ALA A 424 34.93 -25.34 -18.16
CA ALA A 424 33.50 -25.64 -18.03
C ALA A 424 33.09 -26.82 -18.91
N THR A 425 33.62 -26.92 -20.15
CA THR A 425 33.32 -28.04 -21.07
C THR A 425 33.82 -29.36 -20.51
N ALA A 426 35.04 -29.41 -19.99
CA ALA A 426 35.64 -30.61 -19.41
C ALA A 426 34.81 -31.10 -18.19
N PHE A 427 34.36 -30.19 -17.36
CA PHE A 427 33.55 -30.53 -16.18
C PHE A 427 32.10 -30.87 -16.53
N VAL A 428 31.49 -30.29 -17.53
CA VAL A 428 30.15 -30.67 -17.98
C VAL A 428 30.11 -32.09 -18.58
N GLN A 429 31.22 -32.58 -19.15
CA GLN A 429 31.30 -33.96 -19.57
C GLN A 429 31.17 -34.94 -18.41
N LYS A 430 31.65 -34.59 -17.21
CA LYS A 430 31.55 -35.41 -15.99
C LYS A 430 30.26 -35.11 -15.21
N PHE A 431 29.79 -33.87 -15.27
CA PHE A 431 28.62 -33.38 -14.53
C PHE A 431 27.63 -32.67 -15.46
N PRO A 432 26.96 -33.39 -16.39
CA PRO A 432 26.17 -32.77 -17.46
C PRO A 432 24.98 -31.94 -16.96
N GLY A 433 24.43 -32.27 -15.79
CA GLY A 433 23.32 -31.53 -15.19
C GLY A 433 23.73 -30.35 -14.30
N HIS A 434 25.06 -30.05 -14.17
CA HIS A 434 25.48 -28.97 -13.28
C HIS A 434 25.11 -27.59 -13.85
N VAL A 435 24.13 -26.94 -13.23
CA VAL A 435 23.52 -25.70 -13.70
C VAL A 435 24.53 -24.57 -13.87
N GLY A 436 25.37 -24.33 -12.88
CA GLY A 436 26.36 -23.25 -12.92
C GLY A 436 27.36 -23.36 -14.08
N LEU A 437 27.87 -24.57 -14.36
CA LEU A 437 28.80 -24.80 -15.48
C LEU A 437 28.09 -24.63 -16.84
N ASN A 438 26.88 -25.20 -16.99
CA ASN A 438 26.11 -25.00 -18.21
C ASN A 438 25.76 -23.54 -18.40
N ARG A 439 25.45 -22.78 -17.34
CA ARG A 439 25.23 -21.33 -17.39
C ARG A 439 26.43 -20.60 -18.01
N ILE A 440 27.65 -20.91 -17.61
CA ILE A 440 28.86 -20.35 -18.24
C ILE A 440 28.85 -20.64 -19.73
N LEU A 441 28.62 -21.88 -20.12
CA LEU A 441 28.58 -22.29 -21.52
C LEU A 441 27.50 -21.56 -22.31
N ILE A 442 26.28 -21.46 -21.78
CA ILE A 442 25.15 -20.77 -22.43
C ILE A 442 25.55 -19.33 -22.77
N PHE A 443 25.87 -18.52 -21.77
CA PHE A 443 26.12 -17.10 -21.99
C PHE A 443 27.32 -16.82 -22.86
N ARG A 444 28.41 -17.61 -22.72
CA ARG A 444 29.62 -17.43 -23.53
C ARG A 444 29.41 -17.89 -24.97
N HIS A 445 28.74 -19.04 -25.20
CA HIS A 445 28.45 -19.49 -26.55
C HIS A 445 27.46 -18.58 -27.26
N ILE A 446 26.44 -18.01 -26.56
CA ILE A 446 25.57 -16.98 -27.14
C ILE A 446 26.40 -15.78 -27.60
N ARG A 447 27.30 -15.29 -26.74
CA ARG A 447 28.15 -14.13 -27.05
C ARG A 447 29.09 -14.37 -28.24
N GLU A 448 29.60 -15.58 -28.36
CA GLU A 448 30.40 -16.01 -29.50
C GLU A 448 29.57 -16.44 -30.73
N ARG A 449 28.25 -16.33 -30.65
CA ARG A 449 27.29 -16.79 -31.69
C ARG A 449 27.39 -18.27 -32.01
N ARG A 450 27.87 -19.07 -31.09
CA ARG A 450 27.90 -20.54 -31.11
C ARG A 450 26.56 -21.09 -30.59
N PHE A 451 25.51 -20.82 -31.37
CA PHE A 451 24.13 -21.02 -30.94
C PHE A 451 23.78 -22.51 -30.74
N ALA A 452 24.39 -23.41 -31.52
CA ALA A 452 24.15 -24.85 -31.39
C ALA A 452 24.66 -25.37 -30.03
N GLU A 453 25.86 -24.93 -29.64
CA GLU A 453 26.46 -25.29 -28.35
C GLU A 453 25.72 -24.68 -27.17
N ALA A 454 25.22 -23.46 -27.34
CA ALA A 454 24.36 -22.83 -26.34
C ALA A 454 23.07 -23.63 -26.11
N LEU A 455 22.38 -24.03 -27.18
CA LEU A 455 21.18 -24.88 -27.09
C LEU A 455 21.49 -26.22 -26.42
N ALA A 456 22.60 -26.86 -26.77
CA ALA A 456 23.00 -28.12 -26.13
C ALA A 456 23.23 -27.95 -24.62
N ALA A 457 23.75 -26.79 -24.17
CA ALA A 457 23.90 -26.51 -22.74
C ALA A 457 22.55 -26.26 -22.05
N ILE A 458 21.59 -25.59 -22.70
CA ILE A 458 20.24 -25.38 -22.18
C ILE A 458 19.49 -26.72 -22.05
N GLU A 459 19.59 -27.59 -23.04
CA GLU A 459 18.96 -28.92 -23.00
C GLU A 459 19.52 -29.81 -21.88
N ARG A 460 20.81 -29.69 -21.53
CA ARG A 460 21.38 -30.40 -20.39
C ARG A 460 20.78 -29.92 -19.05
N ILE A 461 20.54 -28.61 -18.87
CA ILE A 461 19.85 -28.08 -17.69
C ILE A 461 18.42 -28.58 -17.67
N ARG A 462 17.73 -28.53 -18.80
CA ARG A 462 16.34 -28.95 -18.94
C ARG A 462 16.14 -30.43 -18.59
N ALA A 463 17.11 -31.27 -18.96
CA ALA A 463 17.10 -32.71 -18.61
C ALA A 463 17.32 -32.95 -17.13
N ALA A 464 18.08 -32.11 -16.45
CA ALA A 464 18.40 -32.23 -15.04
C ALA A 464 17.33 -31.58 -14.13
N ASP A 465 16.89 -30.37 -14.44
CA ASP A 465 15.85 -29.63 -13.68
C ASP A 465 14.91 -28.86 -14.60
N ARG A 466 13.66 -29.25 -14.62
CA ARG A 466 12.62 -28.61 -15.43
C ARG A 466 12.27 -27.18 -14.97
N LYS A 467 12.62 -26.76 -13.78
CA LYS A 467 12.27 -25.43 -13.27
C LYS A 467 13.30 -24.38 -13.67
N GLU A 468 14.58 -24.70 -13.59
CA GLU A 468 15.65 -23.74 -13.85
C GLU A 468 15.85 -23.40 -15.33
N TRP A 469 15.43 -24.24 -16.27
CA TRP A 469 15.58 -23.94 -17.71
C TRP A 469 14.77 -22.69 -18.15
N VAL A 470 13.73 -22.36 -17.42
CA VAL A 470 12.87 -21.18 -17.71
C VAL A 470 13.67 -19.88 -17.60
N ASP A 471 14.68 -19.84 -16.75
CA ASP A 471 15.59 -18.69 -16.60
C ASP A 471 16.47 -18.45 -17.84
N TYR A 472 16.57 -19.42 -18.76
CA TYR A 472 17.34 -19.34 -20.00
C TYR A 472 16.48 -19.29 -21.26
N LEU A 473 15.22 -18.96 -21.14
CA LEU A 473 14.28 -18.94 -22.25
C LEU A 473 14.65 -17.88 -23.30
N GLU A 474 15.17 -16.72 -22.91
CA GLU A 474 15.64 -15.68 -23.83
C GLU A 474 16.85 -16.18 -24.63
N GLU A 475 17.81 -16.80 -23.99
CA GLU A 475 18.98 -17.40 -24.62
C GLU A 475 18.58 -18.52 -25.57
N GLN A 476 17.58 -19.33 -25.22
CA GLN A 476 17.06 -20.38 -26.09
C GLN A 476 16.40 -19.79 -27.34
N LEU A 477 15.54 -18.78 -27.17
CA LEU A 477 14.94 -18.09 -28.29
C LEU A 477 15.99 -17.44 -29.20
N THR A 478 16.98 -16.78 -28.60
CA THR A 478 18.12 -16.16 -29.30
C THR A 478 18.91 -17.19 -30.08
N ALA A 479 19.22 -18.33 -29.49
CA ALA A 479 19.98 -19.39 -30.15
C ALA A 479 19.19 -20.06 -31.30
N LEU A 480 17.90 -20.31 -31.08
CA LEU A 480 17.03 -20.85 -32.15
C LEU A 480 16.93 -19.90 -33.33
N ALA A 481 16.72 -18.60 -33.06
CA ALA A 481 16.65 -17.57 -34.10
C ALA A 481 17.98 -17.42 -34.83
N GLY A 482 19.11 -17.46 -34.11
CA GLY A 482 20.45 -17.39 -34.67
C GLY A 482 20.81 -18.59 -35.55
N LEU A 483 20.18 -19.75 -35.35
CA LEU A 483 20.28 -20.93 -36.22
C LEU A 483 19.28 -20.92 -37.38
N GLY A 484 18.50 -19.88 -37.53
CA GLY A 484 17.43 -19.79 -38.53
C GLY A 484 16.17 -20.59 -38.21
N ARG A 485 16.07 -21.20 -37.00
CA ARG A 485 14.93 -21.99 -36.51
C ARG A 485 13.80 -21.09 -35.96
N VAL A 486 13.45 -20.06 -36.76
CA VAL A 486 12.54 -18.96 -36.35
C VAL A 486 11.15 -19.48 -35.94
N ASP A 487 10.59 -20.43 -36.71
CA ASP A 487 9.26 -20.99 -36.41
C ASP A 487 9.22 -21.78 -35.12
N GLU A 488 10.33 -22.41 -34.75
CA GLU A 488 10.45 -23.10 -33.46
C GLU A 488 10.56 -22.13 -32.31
N ALA A 489 11.34 -21.04 -32.48
CA ALA A 489 11.40 -19.96 -31.50
C ALA A 489 10.04 -19.31 -31.28
N LYS A 490 9.26 -19.05 -32.34
CA LYS A 490 7.89 -18.55 -32.24
C LYS A 490 6.99 -19.47 -31.42
N ARG A 491 6.95 -20.78 -31.78
CA ARG A 491 6.13 -21.76 -31.05
C ARG A 491 6.52 -21.85 -29.56
N LEU A 492 7.81 -21.83 -29.27
CA LEU A 492 8.31 -21.84 -27.89
C LEU A 492 7.85 -20.58 -27.14
N ALA A 493 8.00 -19.40 -27.71
CA ALA A 493 7.56 -18.15 -27.12
C ALA A 493 6.05 -18.14 -26.84
N GLU A 494 5.22 -18.59 -27.82
CA GLU A 494 3.77 -18.68 -27.66
C GLU A 494 3.35 -19.66 -26.55
N GLN A 495 3.96 -20.84 -26.51
CA GLN A 495 3.66 -21.84 -25.49
C GLN A 495 4.05 -21.38 -24.09
N SER A 496 5.22 -20.79 -23.93
CA SER A 496 5.70 -20.30 -22.64
C SER A 496 4.88 -19.09 -22.17
N PHE A 497 4.49 -18.23 -23.07
CA PHE A 497 3.57 -17.13 -22.79
C PHE A 497 2.20 -17.62 -22.33
N ALA A 498 1.62 -18.60 -23.03
CA ALA A 498 0.33 -19.20 -22.67
C ALA A 498 0.35 -19.90 -21.29
N ARG A 499 1.50 -20.44 -20.90
CA ARG A 499 1.70 -21.08 -19.59
C ARG A 499 2.12 -20.12 -18.50
N ASN A 500 2.33 -18.85 -18.82
CA ASN A 500 2.84 -17.85 -17.87
C ASN A 500 4.23 -18.22 -17.31
N GLU A 501 5.07 -18.86 -18.13
CA GLU A 501 6.43 -19.27 -17.79
C GLU A 501 7.44 -18.17 -18.15
N GLY A 502 8.50 -18.05 -17.34
CA GLY A 502 9.58 -17.11 -17.58
C GLY A 502 9.19 -15.62 -17.40
N TRP A 503 10.03 -14.76 -17.92
CA TRP A 503 9.82 -13.32 -17.90
C TRP A 503 8.81 -12.93 -18.99
N LEU A 504 7.55 -12.74 -18.65
CA LEU A 504 6.45 -12.44 -19.58
C LEU A 504 6.79 -11.35 -20.60
N TYR A 505 7.53 -10.33 -20.19
CA TYR A 505 7.93 -9.24 -21.08
C TYR A 505 8.98 -9.65 -22.11
N GLN A 506 9.93 -10.54 -21.74
CA GLN A 506 10.94 -11.06 -22.68
C GLN A 506 10.28 -11.92 -23.74
N LEU A 507 9.35 -12.78 -23.33
CA LEU A 507 8.58 -13.60 -24.23
C LEU A 507 7.74 -12.79 -25.21
N ALA A 508 7.04 -11.78 -24.72
CA ALA A 508 6.22 -10.92 -25.56
C ALA A 508 7.06 -10.07 -26.51
N ALA A 509 8.23 -9.60 -26.05
CA ALA A 509 9.18 -8.88 -26.89
C ALA A 509 9.74 -9.82 -27.98
N ALA A 510 10.20 -11.00 -27.63
CA ALA A 510 10.69 -12.00 -28.59
C ALA A 510 9.61 -12.37 -29.61
N HIS A 511 8.39 -12.63 -29.15
CA HIS A 511 7.27 -12.92 -30.02
C HIS A 511 6.94 -11.74 -30.96
N THR A 512 6.97 -10.51 -30.46
CA THR A 512 6.73 -9.30 -31.26
C THR A 512 7.78 -9.14 -32.34
N TRP A 513 9.06 -9.33 -31.98
CA TRP A 513 10.17 -9.24 -32.93
C TRP A 513 10.08 -10.32 -34.02
N LEU A 514 9.85 -11.56 -33.61
CA LEU A 514 9.68 -12.69 -34.54
C LEU A 514 8.47 -12.55 -35.45
N SER A 515 7.43 -11.85 -35.01
CA SER A 515 6.19 -11.64 -35.79
C SER A 515 6.20 -10.39 -36.67
N GLY A 516 7.26 -9.56 -36.62
CA GLY A 516 7.35 -8.33 -37.39
C GLY A 516 6.58 -7.13 -36.82
N GLY A 517 6.37 -7.09 -35.49
CA GLY A 517 6.00 -5.85 -34.76
C GLY A 517 4.61 -5.74 -34.15
N ALA A 518 3.61 -6.54 -34.53
CA ALA A 518 2.25 -6.37 -33.99
C ALA A 518 1.54 -7.70 -33.68
N GLY A 519 2.24 -8.61 -33.01
CA GLY A 519 1.67 -9.94 -32.73
C GLY A 519 0.61 -9.96 -31.61
N PRO A 520 -0.28 -10.96 -31.61
CA PRO A 520 -1.33 -11.12 -30.58
C PRO A 520 -0.78 -11.18 -29.15
N ALA A 521 0.43 -11.75 -28.96
CA ALA A 521 1.07 -11.83 -27.66
C ALA A 521 1.44 -10.45 -27.10
N ALA A 522 1.93 -9.53 -27.95
CA ALA A 522 2.22 -8.15 -27.54
C ALA A 522 0.95 -7.41 -27.13
N GLN A 523 -0.16 -7.58 -27.84
CA GLN A 523 -1.45 -7.00 -27.48
C GLN A 523 -1.96 -7.56 -26.14
N THR A 524 -1.86 -8.87 -25.93
CA THR A 524 -2.25 -9.51 -24.69
C THR A 524 -1.38 -9.03 -23.52
N LEU A 525 -0.08 -8.85 -23.74
CA LEU A 525 0.82 -8.29 -22.72
C LEU A 525 0.44 -6.85 -22.39
N LEU A 526 0.18 -6.00 -23.41
CA LEU A 526 -0.26 -4.61 -23.19
C LEU A 526 -1.55 -4.55 -22.37
N THR A 527 -2.49 -5.46 -22.61
CA THR A 527 -3.72 -5.57 -21.83
C THR A 527 -3.41 -5.94 -20.36
N LYS A 528 -2.56 -6.93 -20.14
CA LYS A 528 -2.13 -7.33 -18.79
C LYS A 528 -1.35 -6.23 -18.07
N LEU A 529 -0.52 -5.47 -18.79
CA LEU A 529 0.18 -4.30 -18.25
C LEU A 529 -0.78 -3.19 -17.79
N ALA A 530 -1.90 -3.04 -18.47
CA ALA A 530 -2.95 -2.10 -18.08
C ALA A 530 -3.68 -2.53 -16.79
N GLU A 531 -3.63 -3.80 -16.44
CA GLU A 531 -4.25 -4.37 -15.22
C GLU A 531 -3.39 -4.26 -13.95
N GLY A 532 -2.16 -3.76 -14.00
CA GLY A 532 -1.56 -3.19 -12.80
C GLY A 532 -0.24 -3.71 -12.28
N ASP A 533 0.41 -4.71 -12.88
CA ASP A 533 1.56 -5.38 -12.21
C ASP A 533 2.95 -5.09 -12.82
N VAL A 534 3.09 -4.09 -13.68
CA VAL A 534 4.36 -3.86 -14.36
C VAL A 534 4.85 -2.44 -14.22
N THR A 535 6.16 -2.32 -14.00
CA THR A 535 6.81 -1.02 -13.90
C THR A 535 6.60 -0.18 -15.18
N GLN A 536 6.47 1.12 -15.01
CA GLN A 536 6.29 2.10 -16.09
C GLN A 536 7.34 1.95 -17.21
N ARG A 537 8.57 1.59 -16.85
CA ARG A 537 9.67 1.34 -17.80
C ARG A 537 9.33 0.20 -18.76
N LEU A 538 8.79 -0.89 -18.27
CA LEU A 538 8.42 -2.05 -19.08
C LEU A 538 7.23 -1.73 -19.99
N GLU A 539 6.25 -0.97 -19.52
CA GLU A 539 5.15 -0.47 -20.35
C GLU A 539 5.65 0.35 -21.53
N LEU A 540 6.58 1.28 -21.28
CA LEU A 540 7.21 2.09 -22.33
C LEU A 540 7.98 1.22 -23.31
N GLN A 541 8.75 0.26 -22.83
CA GLN A 541 9.55 -0.63 -23.67
C GLN A 541 8.68 -1.49 -24.60
N VAL A 542 7.61 -2.10 -24.07
CA VAL A 542 6.68 -2.90 -24.88
C VAL A 542 5.93 -2.03 -25.88
N ARG A 543 5.45 -0.86 -25.48
CA ARG A 543 4.78 0.09 -26.38
C ARG A 543 5.69 0.54 -27.51
N PHE A 544 6.96 0.79 -27.19
CA PHE A 544 7.97 1.14 -28.18
C PHE A 544 8.12 0.04 -29.23
N TRP A 545 8.27 -1.21 -28.83
CA TRP A 545 8.44 -2.33 -29.77
C TRP A 545 7.19 -2.67 -30.58
N THR A 546 6.00 -2.33 -30.11
CA THR A 546 4.73 -2.56 -30.81
C THR A 546 4.28 -1.40 -31.68
N ALA A 547 4.93 -0.24 -31.56
CA ALA A 547 4.56 0.94 -32.34
C ALA A 547 5.15 0.88 -33.77
N PRO A 548 4.39 1.33 -34.80
CA PRO A 548 4.94 1.54 -36.13
C PRO A 548 6.09 2.57 -36.06
N ALA A 549 7.11 2.37 -36.92
CA ALA A 549 8.30 3.22 -36.99
C ALA A 549 8.04 4.73 -37.04
N ASN A 550 6.94 5.14 -37.66
CA ASN A 550 6.55 6.54 -37.88
C ASN A 550 5.36 7.00 -37.03
N ALA A 551 4.93 6.21 -36.02
CA ALA A 551 3.82 6.60 -35.18
C ALA A 551 4.27 7.64 -34.17
N SER A 552 3.57 8.76 -34.09
CA SER A 552 3.74 9.70 -32.96
C SER A 552 3.28 9.04 -31.66
N LEU A 553 4.20 8.80 -30.76
CA LEU A 553 3.96 8.11 -29.51
C LEU A 553 3.68 9.08 -28.34
N ALA A 554 3.67 10.38 -28.66
CA ALA A 554 3.35 11.46 -27.73
C ALA A 554 2.03 11.27 -26.92
N PRO A 555 0.96 10.67 -27.47
CA PRO A 555 -0.26 10.41 -26.70
C PRO A 555 -0.13 9.27 -25.68
N LEU A 556 0.90 8.44 -25.77
CA LEU A 556 1.04 7.21 -24.98
C LEU A 556 1.93 7.39 -23.75
N ALA A 557 2.82 8.40 -23.75
CA ALA A 557 3.71 8.68 -22.63
C ALA A 557 3.08 9.71 -21.67
N ARG A 558 3.24 9.49 -20.36
CA ARG A 558 3.02 10.55 -19.36
C ARG A 558 3.99 11.69 -19.64
N GLU A 559 3.67 12.89 -19.15
CA GLU A 559 4.49 14.08 -19.41
C GLU A 559 5.94 13.93 -18.97
N THR A 560 6.18 13.20 -17.87
CA THR A 560 7.50 12.85 -17.33
C THR A 560 8.31 11.87 -18.20
N ASP A 561 7.64 11.07 -19.04
CA ASP A 561 8.25 10.00 -19.83
C ASP A 561 8.47 10.37 -21.29
N LYS A 562 7.96 11.52 -21.73
CA LYS A 562 8.03 11.96 -23.14
C LYS A 562 9.47 12.09 -23.61
N THR A 563 10.37 12.61 -22.78
CA THR A 563 11.79 12.78 -23.14
C THR A 563 12.48 11.44 -23.26
N LEU A 564 12.33 10.54 -22.30
CA LEU A 564 12.89 9.19 -22.34
C LEU A 564 12.37 8.43 -23.58
N TYR A 565 11.08 8.54 -23.84
CA TYR A 565 10.46 7.89 -24.97
C TYR A 565 10.96 8.45 -26.31
N ALA A 566 11.07 9.78 -26.44
CA ALA A 566 11.63 10.43 -27.61
C ALA A 566 13.09 10.03 -27.85
N LEU A 567 13.90 9.95 -26.79
CA LEU A 567 15.28 9.47 -26.85
C LEU A 567 15.36 8.03 -27.36
N LEU A 568 14.52 7.12 -26.83
CA LEU A 568 14.47 5.73 -27.25
C LEU A 568 14.08 5.65 -28.74
N GLN A 569 13.03 6.33 -29.15
CA GLN A 569 12.55 6.33 -30.51
C GLN A 569 13.56 6.90 -31.51
N HIS A 570 14.10 8.09 -31.23
CA HIS A 570 15.07 8.73 -32.10
C HIS A 570 16.40 7.99 -32.12
N ALA A 571 16.87 7.44 -30.99
CA ALA A 571 18.09 6.67 -30.96
C ALA A 571 18.04 5.43 -31.86
N HIS A 572 16.86 4.86 -32.07
CA HIS A 572 16.68 3.72 -32.96
C HIS A 572 16.62 4.12 -34.45
N TYR A 573 15.84 5.16 -34.76
CA TYR A 573 15.52 5.51 -36.15
C TYR A 573 16.37 6.66 -36.68
N ASP A 574 16.70 7.62 -35.80
CA ASP A 574 17.54 8.76 -36.13
C ASP A 574 18.37 9.20 -34.88
N PRO A 575 19.51 8.54 -34.61
CA PRO A 575 20.38 8.89 -33.49
C PRO A 575 20.86 10.35 -33.50
N LYS A 576 20.93 10.98 -34.69
CA LYS A 576 21.31 12.38 -34.80
C LYS A 576 20.21 13.30 -34.25
N ALA A 577 18.95 13.03 -34.57
CA ALA A 577 17.82 13.76 -33.99
C ALA A 577 17.74 13.58 -32.46
N ALA A 578 18.06 12.38 -31.97
CA ALA A 578 18.07 12.07 -30.53
C ALA A 578 19.05 12.91 -29.70
N LEU A 579 20.13 13.42 -30.31
CA LEU A 579 21.07 14.29 -29.60
C LEU A 579 20.42 15.58 -29.08
N GLY A 580 19.42 16.10 -29.79
CA GLY A 580 18.64 17.25 -29.35
C GLY A 580 17.76 16.95 -28.12
N ASP A 581 17.14 15.78 -28.08
CA ASP A 581 16.33 15.33 -26.95
C ASP A 581 17.19 14.96 -25.73
N LEU A 582 18.36 14.37 -25.98
CA LEU A 582 19.35 14.05 -24.95
C LEU A 582 19.78 15.27 -24.13
N LEU A 583 19.93 16.42 -24.76
CA LEU A 583 20.29 17.66 -24.06
C LEU A 583 19.19 18.15 -23.09
N ARG A 584 17.96 17.74 -23.31
CA ARG A 584 16.80 18.04 -22.45
C ARG A 584 16.53 16.95 -21.41
N ALA A 585 17.06 15.75 -21.59
CA ALA A 585 16.83 14.61 -20.73
C ALA A 585 17.46 14.83 -19.32
N ARG A 586 16.83 14.28 -18.30
CA ARG A 586 17.39 14.26 -16.95
C ARG A 586 18.46 13.18 -16.80
N ALA A 587 19.32 13.32 -15.80
CA ALA A 587 20.41 12.35 -15.57
C ALA A 587 19.88 10.93 -15.24
N ASP A 588 18.77 10.84 -14.52
CA ASP A 588 18.11 9.58 -14.19
C ASP A 588 17.49 8.91 -15.44
N GLU A 589 16.96 9.68 -16.37
CA GLU A 589 16.49 9.18 -17.67
C GLU A 589 17.61 8.55 -18.48
N LEU A 590 18.77 9.24 -18.57
CA LEU A 590 19.95 8.73 -19.29
C LEU A 590 20.49 7.44 -18.66
N SER A 591 20.53 7.37 -17.34
CA SER A 591 21.00 6.18 -16.62
C SER A 591 20.01 4.99 -16.73
N SER A 592 18.75 5.24 -17.07
CA SER A 592 17.72 4.20 -17.26
C SER A 592 17.66 3.64 -18.67
N LEU A 593 18.36 4.24 -19.65
CA LEU A 593 18.46 3.73 -21.01
C LEU A 593 19.23 2.40 -21.04
N ASP A 594 18.85 1.52 -21.95
CA ASP A 594 19.58 0.30 -22.22
C ASP A 594 20.98 0.62 -22.77
N LEU A 595 21.98 -0.21 -22.46
CA LEU A 595 23.39 0.03 -22.84
C LEU A 595 23.56 0.19 -24.37
N GLN A 596 22.82 -0.58 -25.18
CA GLN A 596 22.85 -0.43 -26.63
C GLN A 596 22.41 0.96 -27.10
N VAL A 597 21.41 1.56 -26.44
CA VAL A 597 20.94 2.93 -26.73
C VAL A 597 22.00 3.94 -26.34
N GLN A 598 22.58 3.77 -25.14
CA GLN A 598 23.66 4.63 -24.67
C GLN A 598 24.85 4.59 -25.63
N ILE A 599 25.24 3.40 -26.11
CA ILE A 599 26.31 3.22 -27.12
C ILE A 599 25.97 3.96 -28.41
N LEU A 600 24.76 3.81 -28.94
CA LEU A 600 24.37 4.51 -30.18
C LEU A 600 24.42 6.02 -30.04
N LEU A 601 23.89 6.55 -28.94
CA LEU A 601 23.90 7.99 -28.68
C LEU A 601 25.32 8.52 -28.48
N LEU A 602 26.16 7.80 -27.73
CA LEU A 602 27.54 8.15 -27.53
C LEU A 602 28.30 8.14 -28.86
N SER A 603 28.09 7.11 -29.67
CA SER A 603 28.73 6.96 -30.98
C SER A 603 28.33 8.06 -31.94
N GLU A 604 27.01 8.41 -31.99
CA GLU A 604 26.54 9.51 -32.82
C GLU A 604 27.10 10.87 -32.36
N ALA A 605 27.16 11.09 -31.04
CA ALA A 605 27.73 12.30 -30.49
C ALA A 605 29.26 12.42 -30.84
N HIS A 606 29.98 11.29 -30.82
CA HIS A 606 31.40 11.25 -31.23
C HIS A 606 31.56 11.52 -32.74
N LEU A 607 30.83 10.79 -33.58
CA LEU A 607 30.93 10.91 -35.04
C LEU A 607 30.50 12.29 -35.57
N THR A 608 29.59 12.96 -34.88
CA THR A 608 29.10 14.30 -35.23
C THR A 608 29.80 15.41 -34.47
N ARG A 609 30.78 15.09 -33.60
CA ARG A 609 31.51 16.03 -32.73
C ARG A 609 30.60 16.89 -31.85
N ALA A 610 29.52 16.29 -31.33
CA ALA A 610 28.58 16.96 -30.47
C ALA A 610 29.04 17.01 -29.02
N GLU A 611 30.00 17.93 -28.73
CA GLU A 611 30.65 18.07 -27.43
C GLU A 611 29.69 18.14 -26.20
N ALA A 612 28.56 18.86 -26.35
CA ALA A 612 27.58 18.99 -25.28
C ALA A 612 26.90 17.65 -24.96
N ALA A 613 26.64 16.81 -25.97
CA ALA A 613 26.07 15.48 -25.79
C ALA A 613 27.11 14.50 -25.20
N LEU A 614 28.35 14.56 -25.64
CA LEU A 614 29.47 13.77 -25.11
C LEU A 614 29.62 13.99 -23.60
N ARG A 615 29.70 15.24 -23.15
CA ARG A 615 29.84 15.60 -21.72
C ARG A 615 28.70 15.04 -20.86
N ARG A 616 27.54 14.80 -21.43
CA ARG A 616 26.43 14.22 -20.69
C ARG A 616 26.42 12.69 -20.70
N LEU A 617 26.85 12.07 -21.80
CA LEU A 617 26.80 10.61 -21.95
C LEU A 617 28.00 9.87 -21.39
N GLN A 618 29.21 10.44 -21.51
CA GLN A 618 30.45 9.77 -21.03
C GLN A 618 30.31 9.29 -19.58
N PRO A 619 29.93 10.12 -18.58
CA PRO A 619 29.85 9.67 -17.20
C PRO A 619 28.77 8.58 -16.95
N VAL A 620 27.80 8.45 -17.86
CA VAL A 620 26.75 7.43 -17.76
C VAL A 620 27.25 6.10 -18.32
N VAL A 621 27.88 6.15 -19.50
CA VAL A 621 28.42 4.97 -20.19
C VAL A 621 29.63 4.40 -19.45
N GLU A 622 30.50 5.25 -18.90
CA GLU A 622 31.73 4.87 -18.19
C GLU A 622 31.48 3.92 -17.00
N LYS A 623 30.30 3.96 -16.44
CA LYS A 623 29.89 3.01 -15.37
C LYS A 623 29.77 1.56 -15.86
N GLN A 624 29.62 1.33 -17.13
CA GLN A 624 29.40 0.02 -17.73
C GLN A 624 30.46 -0.35 -18.79
N LEU A 625 31.02 0.63 -19.45
CA LEU A 625 31.91 0.45 -20.60
C LEU A 625 32.85 1.65 -20.75
N PRO A 626 34.19 1.45 -20.91
CA PRO A 626 35.11 2.55 -21.16
C PRO A 626 34.78 3.28 -22.46
N PRO A 627 34.45 4.61 -22.41
CA PRO A 627 34.14 5.36 -23.64
C PRO A 627 35.27 5.37 -24.67
N ASP A 628 36.51 5.37 -24.20
CA ASP A 628 37.70 5.36 -25.08
C ASP A 628 37.81 4.09 -25.94
N ALA A 629 37.37 2.93 -25.41
CA ALA A 629 37.30 1.69 -26.18
C ALA A 629 36.25 1.80 -27.31
N VAL A 630 35.12 2.44 -27.03
CA VAL A 630 34.08 2.73 -28.04
C VAL A 630 34.65 3.64 -29.12
N PHE A 631 35.36 4.72 -28.76
CA PHE A 631 35.91 5.68 -29.74
C PHE A 631 37.02 5.04 -30.57
N ALA A 632 37.92 4.26 -29.96
CA ALA A 632 38.95 3.51 -30.68
C ALA A 632 38.32 2.54 -31.71
N TYR A 633 37.26 1.85 -31.32
CA TYR A 633 36.54 1.00 -32.26
C TYR A 633 35.87 1.78 -33.39
N LEU A 634 35.23 2.88 -33.11
CA LEU A 634 34.57 3.72 -34.12
C LEU A 634 35.60 4.30 -35.12
N ASP A 635 36.75 4.78 -34.60
CA ASP A 635 37.75 5.49 -35.43
C ASP A 635 38.68 4.55 -36.18
N GLN A 636 39.15 3.50 -35.53
CA GLN A 636 40.20 2.63 -36.05
C GLN A 636 39.76 1.20 -36.34
N GLY A 637 38.63 0.76 -35.76
CA GLY A 637 38.16 -0.63 -35.82
C GLY A 637 38.85 -1.56 -34.83
N THR A 638 39.57 -1.00 -33.88
CA THR A 638 40.26 -1.77 -32.85
C THR A 638 39.24 -2.31 -31.87
N TRP A 639 39.08 -3.64 -31.81
CA TRP A 639 38.20 -4.31 -30.89
C TRP A 639 38.93 -4.58 -29.57
N ASP A 640 38.70 -3.75 -28.59
CA ASP A 640 39.31 -3.85 -27.26
C ASP A 640 38.77 -5.03 -26.44
N GLU A 641 39.58 -5.54 -25.48
CA GLU A 641 39.14 -6.63 -24.58
C GLU A 641 37.87 -6.32 -23.83
N SER A 642 37.67 -5.07 -23.38
CA SER A 642 36.48 -4.63 -22.69
C SER A 642 35.19 -4.71 -23.56
N LEU A 643 35.34 -4.69 -24.88
CA LEU A 643 34.24 -4.85 -25.83
C LEU A 643 33.87 -6.31 -26.10
N LYS A 644 34.82 -7.25 -25.86
CA LYS A 644 34.61 -8.69 -26.10
C LYS A 644 33.57 -9.29 -25.13
N ASP A 645 33.51 -8.74 -23.92
CA ASP A 645 32.62 -9.25 -22.88
C ASP A 645 31.22 -8.69 -22.92
N LEU A 646 30.91 -7.82 -23.86
CA LEU A 646 29.58 -7.26 -24.03
C LEU A 646 28.57 -8.32 -24.48
N PRO A 647 27.31 -8.23 -24.02
CA PRO A 647 26.19 -8.98 -24.60
C PRO A 647 26.01 -8.70 -26.10
N LEU A 648 25.32 -9.58 -26.83
CA LEU A 648 25.13 -9.45 -28.27
C LEU A 648 24.52 -8.12 -28.72
N ALA A 649 23.48 -7.64 -28.04
CA ALA A 649 22.79 -6.42 -28.45
C ALA A 649 23.68 -5.17 -28.37
N PRO A 650 24.48 -4.92 -27.29
CA PRO A 650 25.51 -3.89 -27.29
C PRO A 650 26.59 -4.07 -28.38
N GLN A 651 27.06 -5.31 -28.64
CA GLN A 651 27.99 -5.56 -29.75
C GLN A 651 27.37 -5.17 -31.10
N GLY A 652 26.10 -5.54 -31.32
CA GLY A 652 25.35 -5.15 -32.50
C GLY A 652 25.25 -3.63 -32.66
N ALA A 653 24.99 -2.91 -31.57
CA ALA A 653 24.94 -1.46 -31.56
C ALA A 653 26.28 -0.82 -31.96
N LEU A 654 27.40 -1.37 -31.48
CA LEU A 654 28.75 -0.91 -31.88
C LEU A 654 29.01 -1.12 -33.36
N HIS A 655 28.76 -2.30 -33.90
CA HIS A 655 28.90 -2.59 -35.33
C HIS A 655 28.01 -1.68 -36.19
N LEU A 656 26.78 -1.48 -35.77
CA LEU A 656 25.84 -0.60 -36.41
C LEU A 656 26.32 0.86 -36.42
N ALA A 657 26.76 1.36 -35.24
CA ALA A 657 27.29 2.70 -35.11
C ALA A 657 28.54 2.92 -36.00
N ARG A 658 29.47 1.99 -35.97
CA ARG A 658 30.66 2.06 -36.84
C ARG A 658 30.31 2.05 -38.35
N SER A 659 29.27 1.30 -38.76
CA SER A 659 28.82 1.29 -40.14
C SER A 659 28.37 2.67 -40.64
N ARG A 660 28.08 3.62 -39.75
CA ARG A 660 27.69 5.00 -40.05
C ARG A 660 28.89 5.97 -40.21
N LYS A 661 30.08 5.53 -39.89
CA LYS A 661 31.27 6.38 -39.95
C LYS A 661 31.43 6.98 -41.38
N PRO A 662 31.54 8.32 -41.50
CA PRO A 662 31.82 8.96 -42.76
C PRO A 662 33.13 8.45 -43.38
N GLY A 663 33.13 8.23 -44.71
CA GLY A 663 34.35 7.79 -45.43
C GLY A 663 34.64 6.29 -45.35
N LEU A 664 33.81 5.48 -44.72
CA LEU A 664 33.98 4.03 -44.65
C LEU A 664 33.68 3.40 -46.05
N PRO A 665 34.54 2.48 -46.54
CA PRO A 665 34.28 1.79 -47.81
C PRO A 665 32.93 1.05 -47.79
N PRO A 666 32.17 1.04 -48.93
CA PRO A 666 30.84 0.40 -48.97
C PRO A 666 30.85 -1.07 -48.56
N GLY A 667 31.83 -1.86 -48.99
CA GLY A 667 31.95 -3.27 -48.63
C GLY A 667 32.27 -3.50 -47.13
N GLU A 668 33.00 -2.60 -46.47
CA GLU A 668 33.21 -2.67 -45.05
C GLU A 668 31.93 -2.27 -44.27
N ARG A 669 31.23 -1.26 -44.76
CA ARG A 669 29.95 -0.84 -44.20
C ARG A 669 28.92 -1.98 -44.22
N GLU A 670 28.81 -2.69 -45.36
CA GLU A 670 27.89 -3.82 -45.50
C GLU A 670 28.29 -4.98 -44.58
N LYS A 671 29.58 -5.31 -44.47
CA LYS A 671 30.08 -6.30 -43.49
C LYS A 671 29.67 -5.94 -42.03
N LEU A 672 29.85 -4.69 -41.65
CA LEU A 672 29.47 -4.23 -40.29
C LEU A 672 27.94 -4.30 -40.08
N ARG A 673 27.15 -3.97 -41.06
CA ARG A 673 25.67 -4.12 -41.00
C ARG A 673 25.27 -5.60 -40.87
N ALA A 674 25.89 -6.48 -41.64
CA ALA A 674 25.65 -7.93 -41.50
C ALA A 674 26.05 -8.46 -40.12
N LEU A 675 27.18 -7.97 -39.60
CA LEU A 675 27.63 -8.29 -38.24
C LEU A 675 26.65 -7.80 -37.20
N ALA A 676 26.20 -6.55 -37.29
CA ALA A 676 25.20 -5.99 -36.40
C ALA A 676 23.92 -6.81 -36.41
N HIS A 677 23.47 -7.22 -37.61
CA HIS A 677 22.29 -8.08 -37.74
C HIS A 677 22.49 -9.47 -37.10
N SER A 678 23.68 -10.06 -37.22
CA SER A 678 23.98 -11.36 -36.60
C SER A 678 24.02 -11.28 -35.06
N CYS A 679 24.19 -10.10 -34.49
CA CYS A 679 24.12 -9.85 -33.05
C CYS A 679 22.68 -9.61 -32.55
N ASP A 680 21.70 -9.56 -33.45
CA ASP A 680 20.29 -9.36 -33.11
C ASP A 680 19.40 -10.42 -33.80
N PRO A 681 19.59 -11.71 -33.50
CA PRO A 681 18.93 -12.78 -34.20
C PRO A 681 17.39 -12.80 -33.98
N LEU A 682 16.90 -12.28 -32.86
CA LEU A 682 15.47 -12.12 -32.59
C LEU A 682 14.84 -10.96 -33.36
N GLY A 683 15.64 -10.14 -34.05
CA GLY A 683 15.15 -9.03 -34.82
C GLY A 683 14.60 -7.86 -34.00
N GLY A 684 15.21 -7.62 -32.83
CA GLY A 684 14.88 -6.50 -31.96
C GLY A 684 15.43 -5.18 -32.50
N TYR A 685 16.19 -4.54 -31.67
CA TYR A 685 16.72 -3.21 -31.79
C TYR A 685 17.51 -2.91 -33.08
N VAL A 686 18.55 -3.70 -33.32
CA VAL A 686 19.46 -3.47 -34.46
C VAL A 686 18.73 -3.66 -35.80
N ARG A 687 17.85 -4.65 -35.88
CA ARG A 687 17.07 -4.92 -37.10
C ARG A 687 16.10 -3.79 -37.41
N MET A 688 15.43 -3.23 -36.42
CA MET A 688 14.56 -2.07 -36.63
C MET A 688 15.34 -0.85 -37.08
N ALA A 689 16.48 -0.57 -36.41
CA ALA A 689 17.36 0.52 -36.84
C ALA A 689 17.90 0.33 -38.26
N LEU A 690 18.31 -0.87 -38.65
CA LEU A 690 18.77 -1.18 -39.98
C LEU A 690 17.68 -1.03 -41.07
N SER A 691 16.44 -1.37 -40.77
CA SER A 691 15.33 -1.30 -41.72
C SER A 691 14.91 0.14 -42.07
N GLN A 692 15.23 1.10 -41.23
CA GLN A 692 14.82 2.50 -41.35
C GLN A 692 15.96 3.41 -41.88
N TRP A 693 17.19 2.93 -41.94
CA TRP A 693 18.31 3.75 -42.40
C TRP A 693 18.51 3.64 -43.90
N PRO A 694 18.59 4.76 -44.64
CA PRO A 694 18.93 4.72 -46.02
C PRO A 694 20.31 4.06 -46.23
N SER A 695 20.40 3.26 -47.27
CA SER A 695 21.58 2.53 -47.70
C SER A 695 22.79 3.44 -47.93
#